data_f49f2402b66045fa3d38be5d3f9c7d14
#
_entry.id   f49f2402b66045fa3d38be5d3f9c7d14
#
_cell.length_a   1.000
_cell.length_b   1.000
_cell.length_c   1.000
_cell.angle_alpha   90.00
_cell.angle_beta   90.00
_cell.angle_gamma   90.00
#
_symmetry.space_group_name_H-M   'P 1'
#
loop_
_entity.id
_entity.type
_entity.pdbx_description
1 polymer ?
#
loop_
_entity_poly.entity_id
_entity_poly.type
_entity_poly.pdbx_seq_one_letter_code
_entity_poly.pdbx_strand_id
1 'polypeptide(L)'
;MALSDTDVSDVVDSLSLDEKCSLVRGAADPEGTATGYVPGVPRLDIPELRLADGPLGIRIPGRSSTAFPASIAVASTFDPELARRQGVAMAREAKSSGQHAVLGPGLNLVRVPNCGRNFEYYSEDPVVTADFAAAAVEGLQSEDVIATPKHYVANNQETKRLVVSAEVGERALRELYLPGFEAAVEAGAGSVMTAYNRVNGTHMSDHRRLVTEVLKDEWGFDGYVVSDWFGTASAVGAATAGLDLEMPGISLEALHEAFGIDPDAEMLAEGDDESIPAGETTTPKFATELKPAVESGAVPADRLDDMVARILGQMARIGLLDGEWGDGGALDTAEHRDLAATLAARGTVLLKNDDGALPLSDDADVALVGPGVAEAMLGGGGSSEVTPAREVSALEGIRARTDGSVAFEPGVERVVTPSFFDGGDADSDGDAEDFPGGKTPDVDAAADCAREADVAVVVVRDATTEGADRETLRLPGGQDELVAAVADAADRTVVVVQSGGPVELPWRDSVDAIVESWYPGQADGDALASVLYGDADPAGRLPVTFAPEDSYPTAAEERFPGVGEEARYDEGVFVGYRHFDAADADDEPTYPFGHGLSYATFEYGEAEVRGDDAVAVEVTNASDRDGREVVQAYVRPPTVAGVERPTRELAGYAAVELAAGATETVELTLSEHAFRRYDDSEGWTVDAGDYVIEVGRSSRDVRAETTVSR
;
A
#
# COMPACT_ATOMS: atom_id res chain seq x y z
N MET A 1 13.38 17.18 -29.57
CA MET A 1 12.87 18.47 -29.07
C MET A 1 11.48 18.16 -28.58
N ALA A 2 11.28 18.11 -27.26
CA ALA A 2 9.97 17.73 -26.71
C ALA A 2 8.87 18.60 -27.34
N LEU A 3 7.75 17.96 -27.72
CA LEU A 3 6.60 18.68 -28.26
C LEU A 3 6.11 19.68 -27.19
N SER A 4 5.86 20.93 -27.58
CA SER A 4 5.24 21.94 -26.72
C SER A 4 3.73 21.73 -26.66
N ASP A 5 3.05 22.33 -25.67
CA ASP A 5 1.58 22.32 -25.60
C ASP A 5 0.92 22.76 -26.91
N THR A 6 1.54 23.64 -27.64
CA THR A 6 1.08 24.12 -28.97
C THR A 6 1.16 22.98 -29.99
N ASP A 7 2.20 22.15 -29.94
CA ASP A 7 2.37 21.03 -30.86
C ASP A 7 1.35 19.92 -30.58
N VAL A 8 1.00 19.65 -29.31
CA VAL A 8 -0.05 18.67 -28.93
C VAL A 8 -1.42 19.12 -29.45
N SER A 9 -1.76 20.41 -29.34
CA SER A 9 -3.02 20.95 -29.87
C SER A 9 -3.14 20.76 -31.39
N ASP A 10 -2.06 21.01 -32.14
CA ASP A 10 -2.04 20.80 -33.60
C ASP A 10 -2.22 19.32 -33.97
N VAL A 11 -1.69 18.40 -33.15
CA VAL A 11 -1.88 16.95 -33.32
C VAL A 11 -3.34 16.59 -33.07
N VAL A 12 -3.96 17.08 -31.98
CA VAL A 12 -5.37 16.86 -31.64
C VAL A 12 -6.29 17.33 -32.76
N ASP A 13 -6.02 18.50 -33.34
CA ASP A 13 -6.79 19.04 -34.48
C ASP A 13 -6.68 18.19 -35.76
N SER A 14 -5.59 17.43 -35.89
CA SER A 14 -5.34 16.56 -37.05
C SER A 14 -6.01 15.19 -36.93
N LEU A 15 -6.51 14.82 -35.74
CA LEU A 15 -7.17 13.55 -35.47
C LEU A 15 -8.63 13.56 -35.96
N SER A 16 -9.06 12.45 -36.57
CA SER A 16 -10.48 12.21 -36.83
C SER A 16 -11.23 11.85 -35.51
N LEU A 17 -12.56 11.97 -35.55
CA LEU A 17 -13.38 11.60 -34.39
C LEU A 17 -13.15 10.13 -33.95
N ASP A 18 -13.01 9.21 -34.90
CA ASP A 18 -12.76 7.80 -34.62
C ASP A 18 -11.41 7.58 -33.94
N GLU A 19 -10.37 8.30 -34.37
CA GLU A 19 -9.04 8.23 -33.75
C GLU A 19 -9.04 8.83 -32.35
N LYS A 20 -9.72 9.99 -32.14
CA LYS A 20 -9.90 10.56 -30.79
C LYS A 20 -10.60 9.60 -29.85
N CYS A 21 -11.71 8.99 -30.28
CA CYS A 21 -12.42 7.98 -29.49
C CYS A 21 -11.59 6.71 -29.22
N SER A 22 -10.64 6.37 -30.11
CA SER A 22 -9.73 5.25 -29.89
C SER A 22 -8.64 5.55 -28.85
N LEU A 23 -8.15 6.78 -28.80
CA LEU A 23 -7.09 7.20 -27.87
C LEU A 23 -7.56 7.34 -26.42
N VAL A 24 -8.86 7.48 -26.15
CA VAL A 24 -9.42 7.68 -24.82
C VAL A 24 -9.99 6.39 -24.19
N ARG A 25 -9.66 5.23 -24.76
CA ARG A 25 -10.06 3.93 -24.24
C ARG A 25 -8.99 2.88 -24.49
N GLY A 26 -8.99 1.85 -23.64
CA GLY A 26 -8.14 0.69 -23.82
C GLY A 26 -8.54 -0.19 -25.01
N ALA A 27 -7.63 -1.10 -25.31
CA ALA A 27 -7.79 -2.18 -26.29
C ALA A 27 -6.97 -3.40 -25.86
N ALA A 28 -7.18 -4.57 -26.48
CA ALA A 28 -6.32 -5.72 -26.26
C ALA A 28 -4.88 -5.43 -26.73
N ASP A 29 -3.90 -5.70 -25.87
CA ASP A 29 -2.49 -5.62 -26.25
C ASP A 29 -2.16 -6.75 -27.23
N PRO A 30 -1.69 -6.45 -28.45
CA PRO A 30 -1.37 -7.50 -29.43
C PRO A 30 -0.15 -8.34 -29.02
N GLU A 31 0.67 -7.89 -28.09
CA GLU A 31 1.83 -8.61 -27.56
C GLU A 31 1.53 -9.35 -26.24
N GLY A 32 0.42 -9.03 -25.57
CA GLY A 32 0.02 -9.64 -24.31
C GLY A 32 0.99 -9.38 -23.14
N THR A 33 1.69 -8.22 -23.15
CA THR A 33 2.70 -7.88 -22.16
C THR A 33 2.33 -6.70 -21.24
N ALA A 34 1.25 -5.99 -21.58
CA ALA A 34 0.76 -4.84 -20.83
C ALA A 34 -0.60 -5.17 -20.19
N THR A 35 -0.81 -4.73 -18.96
CA THR A 35 -2.11 -4.82 -18.27
C THR A 35 -3.13 -3.87 -18.91
N GLY A 36 -2.70 -2.67 -19.27
CA GLY A 36 -3.48 -1.70 -20.02
C GLY A 36 -2.79 -1.30 -21.32
N TYR A 37 -3.56 -1.12 -22.40
CA TYR A 37 -3.03 -0.79 -23.72
C TYR A 37 -3.94 0.20 -24.44
N VAL A 38 -3.35 1.30 -24.90
CA VAL A 38 -4.02 2.27 -25.79
C VAL A 38 -3.34 2.20 -27.14
N PRO A 39 -4.07 1.90 -28.25
CA PRO A 39 -3.47 1.83 -29.57
C PRO A 39 -3.03 3.22 -30.04
N GLY A 40 -1.90 3.28 -30.71
CA GLY A 40 -1.43 4.50 -31.34
C GLY A 40 -2.21 4.87 -32.61
N VAL A 41 -1.80 5.96 -33.25
CA VAL A 41 -2.32 6.43 -34.55
C VAL A 41 -1.18 6.48 -35.57
N PRO A 42 -0.86 5.38 -36.26
CA PRO A 42 0.32 5.27 -37.12
C PRO A 42 0.37 6.31 -38.23
N ARG A 43 -0.77 6.80 -38.72
CA ARG A 43 -0.85 7.86 -39.73
C ARG A 43 -0.22 9.18 -39.29
N LEU A 44 -0.18 9.44 -37.98
CA LEU A 44 0.35 10.64 -37.36
C LEU A 44 1.63 10.35 -36.55
N ASP A 45 2.20 9.15 -36.72
CA ASP A 45 3.35 8.69 -35.96
C ASP A 45 3.16 8.73 -34.42
N ILE A 46 1.90 8.62 -33.96
CA ILE A 46 1.58 8.49 -32.53
C ILE A 46 1.74 7.01 -32.13
N PRO A 47 2.67 6.68 -31.23
CA PRO A 47 2.87 5.33 -30.75
C PRO A 47 1.74 4.88 -29.80
N GLU A 48 1.74 3.59 -29.46
CA GLU A 48 0.89 3.05 -28.39
C GLU A 48 1.31 3.55 -27.00
N LEU A 49 0.38 3.51 -26.05
CA LEU A 49 0.64 3.69 -24.61
C LEU A 49 0.39 2.36 -23.89
N ARG A 50 1.39 1.88 -23.13
CA ARG A 50 1.36 0.62 -22.39
C ARG A 50 1.42 0.90 -20.88
N LEU A 51 0.56 0.23 -20.12
CA LEU A 51 0.45 0.37 -18.67
C LEU A 51 0.70 -0.99 -18.02
N ALA A 52 1.50 -1.01 -16.95
CA ALA A 52 1.76 -2.20 -16.15
C ALA A 52 1.23 -2.01 -14.72
N ASP A 53 0.78 -3.10 -14.08
CA ASP A 53 0.48 -3.08 -12.67
C ASP A 53 1.74 -2.86 -11.82
N GLY A 54 1.56 -2.26 -10.68
CA GLY A 54 2.36 -2.03 -9.50
C GLY A 54 1.41 -2.14 -8.31
N PRO A 55 1.71 -1.85 -7.07
CA PRO A 55 2.82 -1.10 -6.49
C PRO A 55 3.95 -1.96 -5.90
N LEU A 56 3.83 -3.29 -5.86
CA LEU A 56 4.82 -4.18 -5.24
C LEU A 56 5.99 -4.52 -6.17
N GLY A 57 5.94 -4.08 -7.40
CA GLY A 57 6.85 -4.36 -8.50
C GLY A 57 6.10 -4.29 -9.82
N ILE A 58 6.79 -4.48 -10.92
CA ILE A 58 6.16 -4.41 -12.25
C ILE A 58 5.62 -5.78 -12.63
N ARG A 59 4.29 -5.92 -12.70
CA ARG A 59 3.70 -7.16 -13.21
C ARG A 59 3.74 -7.19 -14.73
N ILE A 60 4.47 -8.14 -15.26
CA ILE A 60 4.63 -8.33 -16.70
C ILE A 60 4.23 -9.77 -17.02
N PRO A 61 3.13 -10.01 -17.74
CA PRO A 61 2.72 -11.36 -18.09
C PRO A 61 3.84 -12.16 -18.75
N GLY A 62 4.14 -13.34 -18.19
CA GLY A 62 5.16 -14.25 -18.70
C GLY A 62 6.62 -13.82 -18.51
N ARG A 63 6.89 -12.80 -17.72
CA ARG A 63 8.25 -12.36 -17.36
C ARG A 63 8.38 -12.16 -15.85
N SER A 64 9.61 -12.33 -15.37
CA SER A 64 9.95 -12.02 -13.98
C SER A 64 10.44 -10.59 -13.83
N SER A 65 10.13 -9.99 -12.70
CA SER A 65 10.62 -8.68 -12.25
C SER A 65 10.96 -8.74 -10.76
N THR A 66 11.43 -7.66 -10.16
CA THR A 66 11.72 -7.63 -8.73
C THR A 66 10.42 -7.55 -7.93
N ALA A 67 10.15 -8.55 -7.07
CA ALA A 67 9.10 -8.48 -6.06
C ALA A 67 9.63 -7.73 -4.83
N PHE A 68 9.30 -6.45 -4.74
CA PHE A 68 9.62 -5.61 -3.58
C PHE A 68 8.67 -5.91 -2.42
N PRO A 69 9.03 -5.51 -1.18
CA PRO A 69 8.11 -5.55 -0.07
C PRO A 69 6.82 -4.77 -0.33
N ALA A 70 5.74 -5.20 0.30
CA ALA A 70 4.45 -4.54 0.24
C ALA A 70 4.52 -3.08 0.72
N SER A 71 3.61 -2.22 0.24
CA SER A 71 3.65 -0.78 0.54
C SER A 71 3.59 -0.50 2.03
N ILE A 72 2.81 -1.29 2.80
CA ILE A 72 2.75 -1.18 4.26
C ILE A 72 4.11 -1.49 4.92
N ALA A 73 4.88 -2.46 4.39
CA ALA A 73 6.24 -2.75 4.84
C ALA A 73 7.20 -1.61 4.53
N VAL A 74 7.07 -1.01 3.34
CA VAL A 74 7.86 0.16 2.94
C VAL A 74 7.54 1.35 3.85
N ALA A 75 6.26 1.61 4.14
CA ALA A 75 5.84 2.66 5.06
C ALA A 75 6.35 2.45 6.49
N SER A 76 6.47 1.19 6.95
CA SER A 76 7.04 0.86 8.27
C SER A 76 8.48 1.31 8.44
N THR A 77 9.20 1.59 7.37
CA THR A 77 10.55 2.16 7.44
C THR A 77 10.57 3.58 7.97
N PHE A 78 9.47 4.33 7.87
CA PHE A 78 9.40 5.78 8.12
C PHE A 78 10.53 6.55 7.43
N ASP A 79 10.83 6.14 6.18
CA ASP A 79 11.89 6.70 5.34
C ASP A 79 11.37 6.83 3.89
N PRO A 80 10.73 7.94 3.52
CA PRO A 80 10.20 8.15 2.19
C PRO A 80 11.23 8.06 1.07
N GLU A 81 12.53 8.32 1.36
CA GLU A 81 13.60 8.16 0.37
C GLU A 81 13.72 6.69 -0.11
N LEU A 82 13.38 5.72 0.74
CA LEU A 82 13.35 4.31 0.33
C LEU A 82 12.21 4.03 -0.66
N ALA A 83 11.04 4.65 -0.47
CA ALA A 83 9.94 4.57 -1.44
C ALA A 83 10.32 5.25 -2.78
N ARG A 84 11.03 6.38 -2.73
CA ARG A 84 11.56 7.03 -3.93
C ARG A 84 12.53 6.10 -4.68
N ARG A 85 13.45 5.45 -3.98
CA ARG A 85 14.39 4.49 -4.58
C ARG A 85 13.69 3.27 -5.17
N GLN A 86 12.63 2.75 -4.50
CA GLN A 86 11.78 1.69 -5.04
C GLN A 86 11.11 2.15 -6.34
N GLY A 87 10.53 3.35 -6.36
CA GLY A 87 9.93 3.94 -7.55
C GLY A 87 10.90 4.04 -8.73
N VAL A 88 12.15 4.48 -8.49
CA VAL A 88 13.22 4.50 -9.50
C VAL A 88 13.50 3.10 -10.06
N ALA A 89 13.64 2.09 -9.19
CA ALA A 89 13.89 0.72 -9.60
C ALA A 89 12.74 0.15 -10.43
N MET A 90 11.50 0.37 -9.98
CA MET A 90 10.28 -0.04 -10.71
C MET A 90 10.18 0.63 -12.08
N ALA A 91 10.46 1.92 -12.17
CA ALA A 91 10.46 2.65 -13.44
C ALA A 91 11.50 2.09 -14.43
N ARG A 92 12.71 1.74 -13.97
CA ARG A 92 13.74 1.09 -14.79
C ARG A 92 13.30 -0.28 -15.27
N GLU A 93 12.59 -1.05 -14.45
CA GLU A 93 12.03 -2.34 -14.85
C GLU A 93 10.87 -2.18 -15.84
N ALA A 94 9.98 -1.22 -15.62
CA ALA A 94 8.92 -0.86 -16.57
C ALA A 94 9.51 -0.47 -17.94
N LYS A 95 10.49 0.42 -17.95
CA LYS A 95 11.17 0.88 -19.16
C LYS A 95 11.86 -0.26 -19.92
N SER A 96 12.55 -1.17 -19.20
CA SER A 96 13.16 -2.37 -19.77
C SER A 96 12.15 -3.33 -20.42
N SER A 97 10.89 -3.24 -20.00
CA SER A 97 9.80 -4.11 -20.43
C SER A 97 8.88 -3.43 -21.45
N GLY A 98 9.21 -2.20 -21.87
CA GLY A 98 8.40 -1.43 -22.81
C GLY A 98 7.09 -0.90 -22.22
N GLN A 99 7.02 -0.73 -20.89
CA GLN A 99 5.87 -0.18 -20.20
C GLN A 99 6.07 1.32 -19.96
N HIS A 100 5.10 2.14 -20.30
CA HIS A 100 5.18 3.60 -20.29
C HIS A 100 4.59 4.20 -19.01
N ALA A 101 3.65 3.49 -18.38
CA ALA A 101 2.99 3.89 -17.15
C ALA A 101 2.96 2.74 -16.14
N VAL A 102 3.06 3.07 -14.86
CA VAL A 102 2.90 2.16 -13.73
C VAL A 102 1.65 2.52 -12.96
N LEU A 103 0.77 1.54 -12.74
CA LEU A 103 -0.48 1.66 -11.99
C LEU A 103 -0.19 1.58 -10.48
N GLY A 104 0.36 2.65 -9.97
CA GLY A 104 0.80 2.81 -8.59
C GLY A 104 1.38 4.21 -8.34
N PRO A 105 1.59 4.54 -7.06
CA PRO A 105 1.36 3.75 -5.85
C PRO A 105 -0.12 3.63 -5.45
N GLY A 106 -0.43 2.62 -4.58
CA GLY A 106 -1.70 2.52 -3.88
C GLY A 106 -1.73 3.45 -2.68
N LEU A 107 -2.75 4.30 -2.55
CA LEU A 107 -2.78 5.41 -1.57
C LEU A 107 -3.99 5.40 -0.64
N ASN A 108 -4.88 4.43 -0.76
CA ASN A 108 -6.05 4.43 0.11
C ASN A 108 -5.62 4.34 1.58
N LEU A 109 -6.30 5.09 2.43
CA LEU A 109 -6.03 5.05 3.86
C LEU A 109 -6.41 3.67 4.43
N VAL A 110 -5.61 3.10 5.33
CA VAL A 110 -5.96 1.86 6.04
C VAL A 110 -7.02 2.20 7.10
N ARG A 111 -8.29 2.21 6.67
CA ARG A 111 -9.46 2.52 7.50
C ARG A 111 -10.06 1.27 8.14
N VAL A 112 -10.27 0.24 7.31
CA VAL A 112 -10.83 -1.06 7.71
C VAL A 112 -9.70 -2.04 7.88
N PRO A 113 -9.44 -2.56 9.08
CA PRO A 113 -8.33 -3.48 9.30
C PRO A 113 -8.48 -4.79 8.51
N ASN A 114 -9.73 -5.20 8.22
CA ASN A 114 -10.05 -6.41 7.45
C ASN A 114 -9.83 -6.26 5.94
N CYS A 115 -9.65 -5.03 5.41
CA CYS A 115 -9.56 -4.79 3.97
C CYS A 115 -8.47 -5.65 3.31
N GLY A 116 -8.85 -6.39 2.27
CA GLY A 116 -7.99 -7.33 1.57
C GLY A 116 -6.81 -6.68 0.86
N ARG A 117 -6.89 -5.38 0.55
CA ARG A 117 -5.84 -4.62 -0.16
C ARG A 117 -4.98 -3.73 0.74
N ASN A 118 -5.08 -3.84 2.08
CA ASN A 118 -4.28 -3.04 3.00
C ASN A 118 -2.76 -3.19 2.75
N PHE A 119 -2.30 -4.35 2.31
CA PHE A 119 -0.88 -4.59 2.03
C PHE A 119 -0.29 -3.64 0.97
N GLU A 120 -1.07 -3.19 0.00
CA GLU A 120 -0.62 -2.28 -1.05
C GLU A 120 -0.82 -0.79 -0.71
N TYR A 121 -1.36 -0.47 0.49
CA TYR A 121 -1.52 0.87 1.01
C TYR A 121 -0.43 1.19 2.04
N TYR A 122 -0.19 2.47 2.32
CA TYR A 122 0.91 2.86 3.19
C TYR A 122 0.53 2.86 4.67
N SER A 123 -0.55 3.54 5.06
CA SER A 123 -0.80 3.84 6.46
C SER A 123 -2.27 4.16 6.78
N GLU A 124 -2.62 4.13 8.07
CA GLU A 124 -3.83 4.76 8.62
C GLU A 124 -3.66 6.28 8.83
N ASP A 125 -2.45 6.82 8.63
CA ASP A 125 -2.16 8.24 8.83
C ASP A 125 -1.95 8.96 7.49
N PRO A 126 -2.63 10.11 7.27
CA PRO A 126 -2.56 10.85 6.02
C PRO A 126 -1.19 11.50 5.77
N VAL A 127 -0.40 11.84 6.82
CA VAL A 127 0.94 12.44 6.66
C VAL A 127 1.92 11.40 6.14
N VAL A 128 1.93 10.20 6.73
CA VAL A 128 2.76 9.08 6.23
C VAL A 128 2.35 8.74 4.80
N THR A 129 1.04 8.60 4.54
CA THR A 129 0.54 8.29 3.18
C THR A 129 0.96 9.36 2.17
N ALA A 130 0.88 10.64 2.51
CA ALA A 130 1.26 11.74 1.63
C ALA A 130 2.76 11.75 1.31
N ASP A 131 3.62 11.59 2.33
CA ASP A 131 5.07 11.62 2.16
C ASP A 131 5.55 10.44 1.29
N PHE A 132 5.04 9.24 1.55
CA PHE A 132 5.41 8.05 0.78
C PHE A 132 4.84 8.09 -0.64
N ALA A 133 3.63 8.62 -0.82
CA ALA A 133 3.02 8.82 -2.13
C ALA A 133 3.85 9.77 -3.00
N ALA A 134 4.18 10.95 -2.46
CA ALA A 134 4.99 11.93 -3.17
C ALA A 134 6.35 11.34 -3.57
N ALA A 135 7.04 10.68 -2.64
CA ALA A 135 8.34 10.08 -2.88
C ALA A 135 8.30 8.96 -3.96
N ALA A 136 7.28 8.09 -3.92
CA ALA A 136 7.11 7.04 -4.93
C ALA A 136 6.84 7.62 -6.32
N VAL A 137 5.97 8.65 -6.42
CA VAL A 137 5.70 9.37 -7.68
C VAL A 137 6.95 10.02 -8.22
N GLU A 138 7.70 10.76 -7.40
CA GLU A 138 8.98 11.36 -7.79
C GLU A 138 9.96 10.30 -8.32
N GLY A 139 10.06 9.17 -7.62
CA GLY A 139 10.92 8.06 -8.03
C GLY A 139 10.54 7.50 -9.40
N LEU A 140 9.28 7.14 -9.60
CA LEU A 140 8.76 6.61 -10.87
C LEU A 140 9.00 7.59 -12.03
N GLN A 141 8.68 8.87 -11.84
CA GLN A 141 8.73 9.84 -12.91
C GLN A 141 10.11 10.41 -13.21
N SER A 142 11.08 10.22 -12.30
CA SER A 142 12.49 10.58 -12.56
C SER A 142 13.15 9.79 -13.69
N GLU A 143 12.53 8.66 -14.09
CA GLU A 143 12.99 7.78 -15.16
C GLU A 143 12.09 7.80 -16.41
N ASP A 144 11.32 8.90 -16.61
CA ASP A 144 10.39 9.09 -17.73
C ASP A 144 9.32 7.98 -17.83
N VAL A 145 8.73 7.59 -16.71
CA VAL A 145 7.60 6.66 -16.61
C VAL A 145 6.45 7.36 -15.91
N ILE A 146 5.23 7.21 -16.42
CA ILE A 146 4.03 7.84 -15.86
C ILE A 146 3.63 7.10 -14.59
N ALA A 147 3.61 7.81 -13.45
CA ALA A 147 3.01 7.29 -12.21
C ALA A 147 1.49 7.48 -12.22
N THR A 148 0.76 6.47 -11.75
CA THR A 148 -0.70 6.46 -11.66
C THR A 148 -1.17 6.13 -10.25
N PRO A 149 -1.13 7.10 -9.30
CA PRO A 149 -1.70 6.91 -7.97
C PRO A 149 -3.13 6.38 -8.01
N LYS A 150 -3.44 5.43 -7.08
CA LYS A 150 -4.73 4.71 -7.03
C LYS A 150 -5.15 4.40 -5.60
N HIS A 151 -6.43 4.22 -5.31
CA HIS A 151 -7.62 4.40 -6.13
C HIS A 151 -8.37 5.64 -5.64
N TYR A 152 -8.54 6.64 -6.46
CA TYR A 152 -9.14 7.93 -6.12
C TYR A 152 -10.65 7.84 -6.13
N VAL A 153 -11.39 7.87 -4.98
CA VAL A 153 -10.96 7.93 -3.59
C VAL A 153 -11.88 7.05 -2.70
N ALA A 154 -11.45 6.79 -1.47
CA ALA A 154 -12.21 6.07 -0.45
C ALA A 154 -12.55 4.60 -0.80
N ASN A 155 -11.66 3.91 -1.52
CA ASN A 155 -11.71 2.46 -1.69
C ASN A 155 -11.02 1.78 -0.49
N ASN A 156 -11.76 1.61 0.62
CA ASN A 156 -11.24 1.14 1.89
C ASN A 156 -11.77 -0.23 2.29
N GLN A 157 -12.45 -0.93 1.37
CA GLN A 157 -12.95 -2.30 1.49
C GLN A 157 -13.10 -2.92 0.11
N GLU A 158 -12.99 -4.24 0.04
CA GLU A 158 -13.19 -5.01 -1.17
C GLU A 158 -14.64 -5.52 -1.30
N THR A 159 -15.28 -5.80 -0.17
CA THR A 159 -16.69 -6.23 -0.11
C THR A 159 -17.60 -5.19 -0.77
N LYS A 160 -18.31 -5.62 -1.82
CA LYS A 160 -19.19 -4.77 -2.64
C LYS A 160 -18.50 -3.59 -3.31
N ARG A 161 -17.19 -3.66 -3.57
CA ARG A 161 -16.39 -2.54 -4.09
C ARG A 161 -16.94 -1.87 -5.34
N LEU A 162 -17.66 -2.62 -6.20
CA LEU A 162 -18.27 -2.08 -7.43
C LEU A 162 -19.55 -1.27 -7.21
N VAL A 163 -20.23 -1.46 -6.06
CA VAL A 163 -21.55 -0.88 -5.81
C VAL A 163 -21.67 -0.15 -4.48
N VAL A 164 -20.74 -0.37 -3.53
CA VAL A 164 -20.80 0.29 -2.23
C VAL A 164 -20.62 1.80 -2.37
N SER A 165 -21.38 2.56 -1.59
CA SER A 165 -21.23 4.00 -1.43
C SER A 165 -20.55 4.31 -0.11
N ALA A 166 -19.33 4.87 -0.15
CA ALA A 166 -18.67 5.44 1.00
C ALA A 166 -19.35 6.76 1.36
N GLU A 167 -20.17 6.75 2.42
CA GLU A 167 -20.89 7.92 2.91
C GLU A 167 -19.99 8.70 3.88
N VAL A 168 -19.17 9.60 3.32
CA VAL A 168 -18.11 10.33 4.03
C VAL A 168 -18.37 11.82 4.12
N GLY A 169 -18.21 12.39 5.32
CA GLY A 169 -18.33 13.83 5.56
C GLY A 169 -17.18 14.61 4.93
N GLU A 170 -17.43 15.85 4.53
CA GLU A 170 -16.44 16.72 3.86
C GLU A 170 -15.16 16.89 4.66
N ARG A 171 -15.27 17.08 5.97
CA ARG A 171 -14.12 17.22 6.86
C ARG A 171 -13.22 15.98 6.83
N ALA A 172 -13.79 14.78 7.01
CA ALA A 172 -13.02 13.53 6.97
C ALA A 172 -12.41 13.32 5.58
N LEU A 173 -13.15 13.62 4.52
CA LEU A 173 -12.64 13.52 3.14
C LEU A 173 -11.40 14.41 2.96
N ARG A 174 -11.44 15.66 3.42
CA ARG A 174 -10.36 16.65 3.30
C ARG A 174 -9.16 16.39 4.22
N GLU A 175 -9.43 15.94 5.46
CA GLU A 175 -8.37 15.76 6.44
C GLU A 175 -7.67 14.39 6.32
N LEU A 176 -8.36 13.34 5.82
CA LEU A 176 -7.84 11.98 5.82
C LEU A 176 -7.65 11.36 4.42
N TYR A 177 -8.68 11.42 3.55
CA TYR A 177 -8.70 10.60 2.33
C TYR A 177 -8.10 11.29 1.10
N LEU A 178 -8.10 12.60 1.05
CA LEU A 178 -7.57 13.39 -0.07
C LEU A 178 -6.07 13.74 0.03
N PRO A 179 -5.45 13.92 1.21
CA PRO A 179 -4.08 14.44 1.31
C PRO A 179 -3.02 13.61 0.58
N GLY A 180 -3.12 12.29 0.59
CA GLY A 180 -2.20 11.42 -0.14
C GLY A 180 -2.23 11.66 -1.66
N PHE A 181 -3.43 11.88 -2.22
CA PHE A 181 -3.59 12.18 -3.65
C PHE A 181 -3.15 13.61 -3.99
N GLU A 182 -3.44 14.58 -3.12
CA GLU A 182 -2.96 15.95 -3.27
C GLU A 182 -1.43 15.99 -3.35
N ALA A 183 -0.75 15.32 -2.40
CA ALA A 183 0.71 15.21 -2.39
C ALA A 183 1.26 14.50 -3.65
N ALA A 184 0.60 13.46 -4.13
CA ALA A 184 0.98 12.78 -5.36
C ALA A 184 0.84 13.68 -6.60
N VAL A 185 -0.21 14.53 -6.65
CA VAL A 185 -0.39 15.53 -7.71
C VAL A 185 0.67 16.62 -7.63
N GLU A 186 0.98 17.12 -6.44
CA GLU A 186 2.04 18.11 -6.22
C GLU A 186 3.42 17.57 -6.59
N ALA A 187 3.67 16.26 -6.35
CA ALA A 187 4.87 15.55 -6.81
C ALA A 187 4.89 15.35 -8.35
N GLY A 188 3.83 15.74 -9.04
CA GLY A 188 3.73 15.76 -10.50
C GLY A 188 3.24 14.45 -11.12
N ALA A 189 2.38 13.68 -10.46
CA ALA A 189 1.77 12.48 -11.03
C ALA A 189 1.20 12.73 -12.44
N GLY A 190 1.52 11.85 -13.40
CA GLY A 190 1.08 12.03 -14.78
C GLY A 190 -0.30 11.43 -15.06
N SER A 191 -0.77 10.55 -14.18
CA SER A 191 -2.11 9.97 -14.23
C SER A 191 -2.67 9.80 -12.81
N VAL A 192 -3.99 9.66 -12.68
CA VAL A 192 -4.69 9.27 -11.44
C VAL A 192 -5.78 8.28 -11.80
N MET A 193 -5.86 7.14 -11.09
CA MET A 193 -6.89 6.13 -11.31
C MET A 193 -8.07 6.34 -10.35
N THR A 194 -9.31 6.39 -10.91
CA THR A 194 -10.52 6.46 -10.09
C THR A 194 -10.82 5.11 -9.42
N ALA A 195 -11.37 5.16 -8.22
CA ALA A 195 -11.84 3.98 -7.51
C ALA A 195 -13.13 3.38 -8.13
N TYR A 196 -13.41 2.13 -7.79
CA TYR A 196 -14.67 1.46 -8.18
C TYR A 196 -15.90 2.02 -7.49
N ASN A 197 -15.77 2.28 -6.19
CA ASN A 197 -16.88 2.61 -5.29
C ASN A 197 -17.55 3.94 -5.64
N ARG A 198 -18.71 4.12 -5.05
CA ARG A 198 -19.33 5.44 -4.99
C ARG A 198 -18.82 6.23 -3.79
N VAL A 199 -18.85 7.52 -3.91
CA VAL A 199 -18.68 8.45 -2.79
C VAL A 199 -19.94 9.31 -2.70
N ASN A 200 -20.62 9.27 -1.56
CA ASN A 200 -21.86 10.00 -1.31
C ASN A 200 -22.88 9.80 -2.46
N GLY A 201 -23.10 8.53 -2.85
CA GLY A 201 -24.07 8.09 -3.86
C GLY A 201 -23.63 8.20 -5.32
N THR A 202 -22.45 8.75 -5.63
CA THR A 202 -21.96 8.95 -7.00
C THR A 202 -20.73 8.09 -7.28
N HIS A 203 -20.74 7.29 -8.37
CA HIS A 203 -19.57 6.54 -8.80
C HIS A 203 -18.38 7.46 -9.06
N MET A 204 -17.18 7.03 -8.68
CA MET A 204 -16.01 7.88 -8.79
C MET A 204 -15.69 8.29 -10.22
N SER A 205 -15.92 7.43 -11.23
CA SER A 205 -15.79 7.80 -12.65
C SER A 205 -16.70 8.96 -13.07
N ASP A 206 -17.89 9.06 -12.48
CA ASP A 206 -18.92 10.07 -12.80
C ASP A 206 -18.92 11.24 -11.78
N HIS A 207 -17.95 11.28 -10.86
CA HIS A 207 -17.97 12.22 -9.72
C HIS A 207 -17.35 13.58 -10.05
N ARG A 208 -18.12 14.43 -10.78
CA ARG A 208 -17.65 15.74 -11.24
C ARG A 208 -16.96 16.58 -10.15
N ARG A 209 -17.54 16.63 -8.93
CA ARG A 209 -16.98 17.45 -7.86
C ARG A 209 -15.55 16.98 -7.48
N LEU A 210 -15.34 15.67 -7.30
CA LEU A 210 -14.03 15.17 -6.91
C LEU A 210 -13.06 15.14 -8.09
N VAL A 211 -13.49 14.71 -9.29
CA VAL A 211 -12.60 14.54 -10.44
C VAL A 211 -12.30 15.89 -11.13
N THR A 212 -13.32 16.75 -11.34
CA THR A 212 -13.08 18.03 -12.01
C THR A 212 -12.75 19.13 -11.02
N GLU A 213 -13.64 19.37 -10.01
CA GLU A 213 -13.55 20.58 -9.21
C GLU A 213 -12.42 20.51 -8.17
N VAL A 214 -12.17 19.31 -7.56
CA VAL A 214 -11.07 19.12 -6.61
C VAL A 214 -9.78 18.75 -7.33
N LEU A 215 -9.73 17.59 -8.02
CA LEU A 215 -8.50 17.08 -8.60
C LEU A 215 -7.94 17.99 -9.70
N LYS A 216 -8.78 18.35 -10.70
CA LYS A 216 -8.29 19.12 -11.86
C LYS A 216 -8.24 20.64 -11.62
N ASP A 217 -9.29 21.21 -11.01
CA ASP A 217 -9.40 22.68 -10.90
C ASP A 217 -8.72 23.20 -9.62
N GLU A 218 -8.98 22.61 -8.44
CA GLU A 218 -8.42 23.08 -7.16
C GLU A 218 -6.94 22.75 -7.04
N TRP A 219 -6.54 21.50 -7.33
CA TRP A 219 -5.12 21.08 -7.26
C TRP A 219 -4.33 21.33 -8.55
N GLY A 220 -5.00 21.73 -9.64
CA GLY A 220 -4.35 22.03 -10.90
C GLY A 220 -3.76 20.81 -11.62
N PHE A 221 -4.35 19.63 -11.44
CA PHE A 221 -3.88 18.40 -12.07
C PHE A 221 -3.95 18.50 -13.60
N ASP A 222 -2.81 18.43 -14.25
CA ASP A 222 -2.66 18.53 -15.70
C ASP A 222 -2.51 17.16 -16.42
N GLY A 223 -2.38 16.08 -15.65
CA GLY A 223 -2.36 14.71 -16.16
C GLY A 223 -3.72 14.21 -16.64
N TYR A 224 -3.82 12.92 -16.97
CA TYR A 224 -5.06 12.27 -17.35
C TYR A 224 -5.63 11.42 -16.21
N VAL A 225 -6.96 11.35 -16.12
CA VAL A 225 -7.68 10.49 -15.18
C VAL A 225 -8.08 9.21 -15.90
N VAL A 226 -7.66 8.06 -15.38
CA VAL A 226 -8.00 6.73 -15.90
C VAL A 226 -9.00 6.05 -14.97
N SER A 227 -9.94 5.27 -15.52
CA SER A 227 -10.80 4.41 -14.72
C SER A 227 -10.03 3.19 -14.20
N ASP A 228 -10.42 2.66 -13.06
CA ASP A 228 -10.12 1.27 -12.78
C ASP A 228 -10.81 0.34 -13.79
N TRP A 229 -10.40 -0.94 -13.87
CA TRP A 229 -10.86 -1.90 -14.87
C TRP A 229 -12.38 -2.14 -14.73
N PHE A 230 -13.14 -1.77 -15.80
CA PHE A 230 -14.62 -1.76 -15.77
C PHE A 230 -15.25 -0.77 -14.79
N GLY A 231 -14.48 0.14 -14.19
CA GLY A 231 -14.97 1.14 -13.23
C GLY A 231 -15.70 2.34 -13.85
N THR A 232 -15.94 2.33 -15.18
CA THR A 232 -16.69 3.41 -15.86
C THR A 232 -18.19 3.16 -15.73
N ALA A 233 -18.89 3.96 -14.93
CA ALA A 233 -20.31 3.78 -14.69
C ALA A 233 -21.18 4.19 -15.89
N SER A 234 -20.87 5.32 -16.57
CA SER A 234 -21.57 5.76 -17.77
C SER A 234 -20.66 6.52 -18.74
N ALA A 235 -20.91 6.47 -20.03
CA ALA A 235 -20.07 7.17 -21.00
C ALA A 235 -20.21 8.70 -20.90
N VAL A 236 -21.43 9.22 -20.83
CA VAL A 236 -21.69 10.65 -20.76
C VAL A 236 -21.31 11.22 -19.39
N GLY A 237 -21.73 10.56 -18.33
CA GLY A 237 -21.41 10.98 -16.95
C GLY A 237 -19.91 11.05 -16.72
N ALA A 238 -19.19 9.97 -17.00
CA ALA A 238 -17.75 9.88 -16.81
C ALA A 238 -16.98 10.91 -17.65
N ALA A 239 -17.26 10.97 -18.96
CA ALA A 239 -16.60 11.96 -19.82
C ALA A 239 -16.83 13.40 -19.35
N THR A 240 -18.06 13.76 -18.96
CA THR A 240 -18.38 15.13 -18.51
C THR A 240 -17.95 15.39 -17.06
N ALA A 241 -17.78 14.35 -16.25
CA ALA A 241 -17.24 14.47 -14.91
C ALA A 241 -15.70 14.61 -14.86
N GLY A 242 -15.01 14.34 -15.96
CA GLY A 242 -13.57 14.53 -16.02
C GLY A 242 -12.73 13.27 -16.25
N LEU A 243 -13.32 12.07 -16.42
CA LEU A 243 -12.59 10.86 -16.79
C LEU A 243 -12.01 11.02 -18.20
N ASP A 244 -10.73 10.72 -18.41
CA ASP A 244 -10.03 10.92 -19.67
C ASP A 244 -9.77 9.61 -20.41
N LEU A 245 -9.59 8.50 -19.71
CA LEU A 245 -9.24 7.20 -20.26
C LEU A 245 -10.07 6.10 -19.60
N GLU A 246 -10.78 5.31 -20.40
CA GLU A 246 -11.48 4.12 -19.92
C GLU A 246 -10.63 2.87 -20.06
N MET A 247 -10.48 2.07 -18.99
CA MET A 247 -9.87 0.75 -19.00
C MET A 247 -10.87 -0.35 -18.60
N PRO A 248 -10.70 -1.59 -19.13
CA PRO A 248 -9.73 -2.01 -20.14
C PRO A 248 -10.15 -1.67 -21.58
N GLY A 249 -11.35 -1.10 -21.79
CA GLY A 249 -11.90 -0.75 -23.11
C GLY A 249 -12.29 -1.92 -24.02
N ILE A 250 -12.20 -3.15 -23.50
CA ILE A 250 -12.62 -4.43 -24.12
C ILE A 250 -13.59 -5.16 -23.20
N SER A 251 -14.34 -6.14 -23.73
CA SER A 251 -15.26 -6.94 -22.90
C SER A 251 -14.48 -7.86 -21.94
N LEU A 252 -15.16 -8.29 -20.87
CA LEU A 252 -14.57 -9.27 -19.93
C LEU A 252 -14.16 -10.57 -20.64
N GLU A 253 -14.98 -11.07 -21.56
CA GLU A 253 -14.65 -12.26 -22.37
C GLU A 253 -13.34 -12.06 -23.16
N ALA A 254 -13.16 -10.89 -23.78
CA ALA A 254 -11.93 -10.57 -24.52
C ALA A 254 -10.72 -10.38 -23.58
N LEU A 255 -10.95 -9.89 -22.34
CA LEU A 255 -9.91 -9.78 -21.33
C LEU A 255 -9.45 -11.16 -20.86
N HIS A 256 -10.39 -12.04 -20.51
CA HIS A 256 -10.08 -13.42 -20.12
C HIS A 256 -9.29 -14.16 -21.22
N GLU A 257 -9.69 -14.01 -22.49
CA GLU A 257 -8.96 -14.58 -23.62
C GLU A 257 -7.53 -14.01 -23.72
N ALA A 258 -7.37 -12.70 -23.52
CA ALA A 258 -6.07 -12.02 -23.63
C ALA A 258 -5.08 -12.43 -22.53
N PHE A 259 -5.57 -12.64 -21.29
CA PHE A 259 -4.72 -12.97 -20.14
C PHE A 259 -4.73 -14.47 -19.78
N GLY A 260 -5.51 -15.29 -20.48
CA GLY A 260 -5.65 -16.72 -20.16
C GLY A 260 -6.36 -16.99 -18.84
N ILE A 261 -7.15 -16.05 -18.36
CA ILE A 261 -7.91 -16.19 -17.10
C ILE A 261 -9.12 -17.09 -17.37
N ASP A 262 -9.43 -18.00 -16.44
CA ASP A 262 -10.62 -18.82 -16.50
C ASP A 262 -11.88 -17.92 -16.58
N PRO A 263 -12.78 -18.11 -17.56
CA PRO A 263 -14.03 -17.36 -17.64
C PRO A 263 -14.94 -17.51 -16.42
N ASP A 264 -14.77 -18.61 -15.66
CA ASP A 264 -15.50 -18.87 -14.45
C ASP A 264 -14.77 -18.30 -13.19
N ALA A 265 -13.56 -17.71 -13.36
CA ALA A 265 -12.87 -17.03 -12.26
C ALA A 265 -13.64 -15.77 -11.85
N GLU A 266 -13.96 -15.66 -10.58
CA GLU A 266 -14.75 -14.56 -10.01
C GLU A 266 -13.92 -13.27 -9.85
N MET A 267 -13.32 -12.79 -10.92
CA MET A 267 -12.47 -11.58 -10.93
C MET A 267 -13.21 -10.30 -10.51
N LEU A 268 -14.53 -10.28 -10.77
CA LEU A 268 -15.41 -9.16 -10.45
C LEU A 268 -16.62 -9.59 -9.63
N ALA A 269 -16.84 -10.90 -9.47
CA ALA A 269 -17.95 -11.42 -8.68
C ALA A 269 -17.58 -11.37 -7.21
N GLU A 270 -18.31 -10.60 -6.47
CA GLU A 270 -18.31 -10.70 -5.01
C GLU A 270 -19.15 -11.88 -4.61
N GLY A 271 -18.62 -12.74 -3.74
CA GLY A 271 -19.29 -13.92 -3.26
C GLY A 271 -20.77 -13.66 -2.88
N ASP A 272 -21.66 -14.53 -3.30
CA ASP A 272 -23.10 -14.60 -2.98
C ASP A 272 -23.95 -13.33 -3.21
N ASP A 273 -23.42 -12.23 -3.76
CA ASP A 273 -24.20 -11.03 -4.03
C ASP A 273 -24.81 -11.05 -5.44
N GLU A 274 -26.06 -11.56 -5.54
CA GLU A 274 -26.89 -11.52 -6.75
C GLU A 274 -27.20 -10.06 -7.21
N SER A 275 -26.65 -9.03 -6.56
CA SER A 275 -27.02 -7.62 -6.80
C SER A 275 -26.32 -6.96 -7.98
N ILE A 276 -25.25 -7.56 -8.52
CA ILE A 276 -24.60 -7.06 -9.74
C ILE A 276 -25.20 -7.76 -10.95
N PRO A 277 -25.98 -7.07 -11.81
CA PRO A 277 -26.48 -7.69 -13.04
C PRO A 277 -25.29 -8.10 -13.92
N ALA A 278 -25.10 -9.39 -14.10
CA ALA A 278 -24.11 -9.91 -15.03
C ALA A 278 -24.28 -9.22 -16.40
N GLY A 279 -23.27 -8.47 -16.83
CA GLY A 279 -23.23 -7.78 -18.12
C GLY A 279 -23.38 -6.26 -18.11
N GLU A 280 -23.86 -5.61 -17.03
CA GLU A 280 -23.93 -4.15 -17.00
C GLU A 280 -22.57 -3.49 -16.63
N THR A 281 -21.80 -4.10 -15.75
CA THR A 281 -20.48 -3.61 -15.32
C THR A 281 -19.34 -4.01 -16.24
N THR A 282 -19.48 -5.09 -17.00
CA THR A 282 -18.40 -5.66 -17.83
C THR A 282 -18.41 -5.19 -19.30
N THR A 283 -19.26 -4.22 -19.64
CA THR A 283 -19.32 -3.64 -20.99
C THR A 283 -18.59 -2.31 -21.02
N PRO A 284 -17.56 -2.14 -21.87
CA PRO A 284 -16.84 -0.86 -21.96
C PRO A 284 -17.76 0.23 -22.55
N LYS A 285 -17.93 1.31 -21.78
CA LYS A 285 -18.88 2.39 -22.08
C LYS A 285 -18.37 3.31 -23.20
N PHE A 286 -17.09 3.70 -23.16
CA PHE A 286 -16.51 4.56 -24.20
C PHE A 286 -16.43 3.86 -25.54
N ALA A 287 -16.16 2.55 -25.54
CA ALA A 287 -16.10 1.77 -26.77
C ALA A 287 -17.42 1.78 -27.57
N THR A 288 -18.56 1.81 -26.89
CA THR A 288 -19.88 1.65 -27.52
C THR A 288 -20.69 2.95 -27.56
N GLU A 289 -20.55 3.84 -26.59
CA GLU A 289 -21.45 4.96 -26.36
C GLU A 289 -20.80 6.34 -26.55
N LEU A 290 -19.46 6.50 -26.41
CA LEU A 290 -18.82 7.80 -26.43
C LEU A 290 -18.97 8.51 -27.78
N LYS A 291 -18.70 7.82 -28.90
CA LYS A 291 -18.80 8.43 -30.22
C LYS A 291 -20.22 8.92 -30.53
N PRO A 292 -21.30 8.15 -30.35
CA PRO A 292 -22.67 8.64 -30.48
C PRO A 292 -22.99 9.84 -29.55
N ALA A 293 -22.44 9.84 -28.33
CA ALA A 293 -22.62 10.92 -27.38
C ALA A 293 -21.97 12.22 -27.86
N VAL A 294 -20.79 12.16 -28.47
CA VAL A 294 -20.13 13.32 -29.08
C VAL A 294 -20.89 13.79 -30.33
N GLU A 295 -21.29 12.88 -31.22
CA GLU A 295 -22.05 13.22 -32.43
C GLU A 295 -23.40 13.88 -32.12
N SER A 296 -24.04 13.51 -31.01
CA SER A 296 -25.30 14.13 -30.56
C SER A 296 -25.09 15.42 -29.78
N GLY A 297 -23.86 15.74 -29.37
CA GLY A 297 -23.53 16.86 -28.49
C GLY A 297 -23.83 16.61 -27.00
N ALA A 298 -24.12 15.38 -26.59
CA ALA A 298 -24.27 15.00 -25.17
C ALA A 298 -22.92 15.08 -24.44
N VAL A 299 -21.82 14.75 -25.12
CA VAL A 299 -20.45 15.05 -24.72
C VAL A 299 -19.95 16.16 -25.66
N PRO A 300 -19.51 17.33 -25.14
CA PRO A 300 -18.94 18.38 -25.96
C PRO A 300 -17.68 17.92 -26.71
N ALA A 301 -17.49 18.35 -27.96
CA ALA A 301 -16.33 17.95 -28.77
C ALA A 301 -15.02 18.46 -28.16
N ASP A 302 -15.03 19.65 -27.58
CA ASP A 302 -13.88 20.24 -26.88
C ASP A 302 -13.49 19.43 -25.61
N ARG A 303 -14.46 18.74 -24.98
CA ARG A 303 -14.14 17.81 -23.89
C ARG A 303 -13.40 16.57 -24.39
N LEU A 304 -13.80 16.01 -25.53
CA LEU A 304 -13.06 14.89 -26.14
C LEU A 304 -11.64 15.33 -26.56
N ASP A 305 -11.52 16.56 -27.07
CA ASP A 305 -10.22 17.14 -27.40
C ASP A 305 -9.32 17.32 -26.18
N ASP A 306 -9.87 17.75 -25.03
CA ASP A 306 -9.16 17.83 -23.74
C ASP A 306 -8.72 16.43 -23.24
N MET A 307 -9.59 15.41 -23.34
CA MET A 307 -9.22 14.02 -22.97
C MET A 307 -7.97 13.56 -23.74
N VAL A 308 -8.01 13.72 -25.06
CA VAL A 308 -6.90 13.32 -25.93
C VAL A 308 -5.65 14.16 -25.65
N ALA A 309 -5.80 15.48 -25.48
CA ALA A 309 -4.69 16.39 -25.19
C ALA A 309 -3.95 16.02 -23.90
N ARG A 310 -4.67 15.64 -22.84
CA ARG A 310 -4.08 15.20 -21.57
C ARG A 310 -3.25 13.91 -21.73
N ILE A 311 -3.77 12.92 -22.42
CA ILE A 311 -3.06 11.65 -22.69
C ILE A 311 -1.81 11.91 -23.54
N LEU A 312 -1.95 12.63 -24.65
CA LEU A 312 -0.83 12.97 -25.53
C LEU A 312 0.20 13.87 -24.83
N GLY A 313 -0.26 14.77 -23.95
CA GLY A 313 0.61 15.61 -23.13
C GLY A 313 1.53 14.79 -22.24
N GLN A 314 1.02 13.76 -21.59
CA GLN A 314 1.85 12.88 -20.77
C GLN A 314 2.77 11.99 -21.62
N MET A 315 2.30 11.50 -22.76
CA MET A 315 3.16 10.79 -23.73
C MET A 315 4.31 11.68 -24.23
N ALA A 316 4.03 12.97 -24.49
CA ALA A 316 5.07 13.94 -24.87
C ALA A 316 6.06 14.20 -23.72
N ARG A 317 5.53 14.37 -22.50
CA ARG A 317 6.34 14.64 -21.29
C ARG A 317 7.41 13.56 -21.04
N ILE A 318 7.07 12.30 -21.26
CA ILE A 318 8.03 11.19 -21.12
C ILE A 318 8.91 10.97 -22.37
N GLY A 319 8.78 11.79 -23.44
CA GLY A 319 9.55 11.65 -24.67
C GLY A 319 9.05 10.57 -25.63
N LEU A 320 7.84 10.03 -25.42
CA LEU A 320 7.30 8.96 -26.25
C LEU A 320 6.88 9.45 -27.63
N LEU A 321 6.37 10.69 -27.76
CA LEU A 321 5.91 11.23 -29.05
C LEU A 321 7.05 11.68 -29.97
N ASP A 322 8.21 12.01 -29.44
CA ASP A 322 9.38 12.42 -30.25
C ASP A 322 10.39 11.29 -30.45
N GLY A 323 10.09 10.10 -29.94
CA GLY A 323 10.93 8.89 -30.06
C GLY A 323 12.21 8.97 -29.21
N GLU A 324 12.26 9.86 -28.21
CA GLU A 324 13.36 9.95 -27.24
C GLU A 324 13.17 8.97 -26.09
N TRP A 325 11.94 8.47 -25.85
CA TRP A 325 11.67 7.43 -24.88
C TRP A 325 12.28 6.11 -25.33
N GLY A 326 13.04 5.45 -24.49
CA GLY A 326 13.71 4.21 -24.89
C GLY A 326 14.76 3.73 -23.90
N ASP A 327 15.91 3.37 -24.38
CA ASP A 327 16.99 2.64 -23.70
C ASP A 327 17.38 3.23 -22.33
N GLY A 328 17.48 2.39 -21.31
CA GLY A 328 17.95 2.75 -19.96
C GLY A 328 17.31 1.94 -18.84
N GLY A 329 16.41 1.01 -19.20
CA GLY A 329 15.80 0.10 -18.24
C GLY A 329 16.71 -1.09 -17.90
N ALA A 330 16.43 -1.73 -16.77
CA ALA A 330 17.08 -2.95 -16.34
C ALA A 330 16.13 -3.76 -15.46
N LEU A 331 16.02 -5.07 -15.70
CA LEU A 331 15.19 -5.99 -14.93
C LEU A 331 16.03 -6.73 -13.90
N ASP A 332 15.48 -6.95 -12.71
CA ASP A 332 15.98 -7.83 -11.64
C ASP A 332 17.52 -7.72 -11.47
N THR A 333 18.00 -6.48 -11.31
CA THR A 333 19.43 -6.25 -11.10
C THR A 333 19.86 -6.61 -9.68
N ALA A 334 21.17 -6.76 -9.47
CA ALA A 334 21.71 -6.94 -8.11
C ALA A 334 21.33 -5.74 -7.20
N GLU A 335 21.36 -4.51 -7.75
CA GLU A 335 20.97 -3.29 -7.02
C GLU A 335 19.49 -3.33 -6.60
N HIS A 336 18.58 -3.81 -7.47
CA HIS A 336 17.16 -3.96 -7.16
C HIS A 336 16.94 -5.02 -6.08
N ARG A 337 17.65 -6.15 -6.14
CA ARG A 337 17.57 -7.21 -5.11
C ARG A 337 18.12 -6.73 -3.76
N ASP A 338 19.24 -6.01 -3.75
CA ASP A 338 19.80 -5.43 -2.53
C ASP A 338 18.86 -4.37 -1.93
N LEU A 339 18.17 -3.59 -2.78
CA LEU A 339 17.16 -2.65 -2.32
C LEU A 339 15.95 -3.38 -1.73
N ALA A 340 15.45 -4.45 -2.37
CA ALA A 340 14.35 -5.26 -1.84
C ALA A 340 14.70 -5.83 -0.45
N ALA A 341 15.91 -6.38 -0.27
CA ALA A 341 16.38 -6.87 1.03
C ALA A 341 16.50 -5.74 2.07
N THR A 342 16.98 -4.56 1.66
CA THR A 342 17.08 -3.38 2.55
C THR A 342 15.70 -2.92 3.00
N LEU A 343 14.73 -2.84 2.09
CA LEU A 343 13.36 -2.45 2.38
C LEU A 343 12.71 -3.43 3.36
N ALA A 344 12.84 -4.75 3.09
CA ALA A 344 12.28 -5.79 3.95
C ALA A 344 12.88 -5.73 5.37
N ALA A 345 14.21 -5.67 5.49
CA ALA A 345 14.86 -5.61 6.80
C ALA A 345 14.52 -4.35 7.59
N ARG A 346 14.49 -3.17 6.93
CA ARG A 346 14.16 -1.89 7.59
C ARG A 346 12.68 -1.71 7.86
N GLY A 347 11.79 -2.37 7.10
CA GLY A 347 10.35 -2.40 7.33
C GLY A 347 9.93 -3.37 8.42
N THR A 348 10.79 -4.31 8.78
CA THR A 348 10.52 -5.27 9.87
C THR A 348 10.41 -4.57 11.21
N VAL A 349 9.30 -4.84 11.93
CA VAL A 349 8.96 -4.21 13.22
C VAL A 349 9.14 -5.21 14.35
N LEU A 350 9.99 -4.91 15.32
CA LEU A 350 10.11 -5.67 16.55
C LEU A 350 9.02 -5.21 17.52
N LEU A 351 7.97 -6.02 17.68
CA LEU A 351 6.81 -5.69 18.52
C LEU A 351 7.05 -5.99 20.00
N LYS A 352 7.76 -7.07 20.29
CA LYS A 352 8.06 -7.56 21.64
C LYS A 352 9.44 -8.20 21.67
N ASN A 353 10.21 -8.02 22.78
CA ASN A 353 11.50 -8.67 22.98
C ASN A 353 11.81 -8.76 24.48
N ASP A 354 11.21 -9.75 25.15
CA ASP A 354 11.39 -9.97 26.58
C ASP A 354 12.75 -10.62 26.85
N ASP A 355 13.42 -10.19 27.91
CA ASP A 355 14.71 -10.72 28.38
C ASP A 355 15.82 -10.80 27.30
N GLY A 356 15.68 -10.03 26.20
CA GLY A 356 16.62 -10.04 25.08
C GLY A 356 16.62 -11.37 24.33
N ALA A 357 15.43 -11.91 24.05
CA ALA A 357 15.26 -13.13 23.27
C ALA A 357 15.88 -13.00 21.86
N LEU A 358 15.88 -11.78 21.31
CA LEU A 358 16.56 -11.37 20.09
C LEU A 358 17.63 -10.33 20.41
N PRO A 359 18.73 -10.25 19.64
CA PRO A 359 19.10 -11.12 18.54
C PRO A 359 19.54 -12.52 18.98
N LEU A 360 19.38 -13.50 18.06
CA LEU A 360 19.83 -14.87 18.25
C LEU A 360 21.34 -14.98 18.31
N SER A 361 21.86 -16.00 19.04
CA SER A 361 23.26 -16.37 18.96
C SER A 361 23.59 -17.08 17.65
N ASP A 362 24.76 -16.82 17.06
CA ASP A 362 25.18 -17.44 15.79
C ASP A 362 25.23 -18.98 15.87
N ASP A 363 25.45 -19.56 17.04
CA ASP A 363 25.58 -20.99 17.28
C ASP A 363 24.31 -21.65 17.88
N ALA A 364 23.21 -20.89 17.99
CA ALA A 364 21.95 -21.44 18.51
C ALA A 364 21.37 -22.51 17.58
N ASP A 365 20.95 -23.63 18.17
CA ASP A 365 20.12 -24.61 17.47
C ASP A 365 18.69 -24.10 17.35
N VAL A 366 18.16 -24.00 16.14
CA VAL A 366 16.86 -23.39 15.81
C VAL A 366 15.84 -24.44 15.38
N ALA A 367 14.71 -24.49 16.04
CA ALA A 367 13.50 -25.12 15.52
C ALA A 367 12.71 -24.07 14.73
N LEU A 368 12.70 -24.21 13.41
CA LEU A 368 11.97 -23.32 12.52
C LEU A 368 10.63 -23.97 12.18
N VAL A 369 9.53 -23.33 12.60
CA VAL A 369 8.20 -23.92 12.59
C VAL A 369 7.23 -23.04 11.84
N GLY A 370 6.28 -23.62 11.14
CA GLY A 370 5.16 -22.88 10.55
C GLY A 370 4.93 -23.15 9.07
N PRO A 371 3.73 -22.81 8.56
CA PRO A 371 3.33 -23.09 7.18
C PRO A 371 4.09 -22.24 6.15
N GLY A 372 4.54 -21.06 6.55
CA GLY A 372 5.20 -20.08 5.68
C GLY A 372 6.72 -20.20 5.58
N VAL A 373 7.33 -21.16 6.28
CA VAL A 373 8.80 -21.22 6.43
C VAL A 373 9.53 -21.55 5.13
N ALA A 374 8.92 -22.39 4.28
CA ALA A 374 9.57 -22.95 3.10
C ALA A 374 9.40 -22.13 1.80
N GLU A 375 8.63 -21.05 1.85
CA GLU A 375 8.31 -20.20 0.72
C GLU A 375 8.43 -18.74 1.13
N ALA A 376 8.92 -17.88 0.23
CA ALA A 376 8.92 -16.46 0.48
C ALA A 376 7.48 -15.88 0.44
N MET A 377 7.19 -14.92 1.30
CA MET A 377 5.93 -14.17 1.24
C MET A 377 6.08 -12.97 0.30
N LEU A 378 5.66 -13.14 -0.96
CA LEU A 378 5.89 -12.17 -2.03
C LEU A 378 4.95 -10.96 -1.95
N GLY A 379 3.70 -11.17 -1.55
CA GLY A 379 2.66 -10.14 -1.53
C GLY A 379 1.29 -10.75 -1.28
N GLY A 380 0.25 -9.92 -1.30
CA GLY A 380 -1.15 -10.39 -1.38
C GLY A 380 -1.53 -10.75 -2.81
N GLY A 381 -2.69 -11.41 -2.96
CA GLY A 381 -3.22 -11.81 -4.27
C GLY A 381 -3.79 -10.65 -5.09
N GLY A 382 -3.94 -10.85 -6.39
CA GLY A 382 -4.59 -9.93 -7.29
C GLY A 382 -3.68 -9.17 -8.25
N SER A 383 -4.11 -7.99 -8.70
CA SER A 383 -3.42 -7.21 -9.73
C SER A 383 -1.99 -6.80 -9.38
N SER A 384 -1.68 -6.70 -8.09
CA SER A 384 -0.34 -6.33 -7.60
C SER A 384 0.66 -7.49 -7.49
N GLU A 385 0.27 -8.72 -7.84
CA GLU A 385 1.16 -9.88 -7.83
C GLU A 385 2.37 -9.70 -8.74
N VAL A 386 3.53 -10.15 -8.25
CA VAL A 386 4.79 -10.10 -8.99
C VAL A 386 5.46 -11.47 -8.95
N THR A 387 5.92 -11.94 -10.10
CA THR A 387 6.68 -13.19 -10.21
C THR A 387 8.17 -12.86 -10.27
N PRO A 388 8.95 -13.09 -9.19
CA PRO A 388 10.38 -12.86 -9.19
C PRO A 388 11.14 -13.97 -9.95
N ALA A 389 12.35 -13.65 -10.43
CA ALA A 389 13.22 -14.67 -11.00
C ALA A 389 13.90 -15.55 -9.93
N ARG A 390 13.94 -15.05 -8.70
CA ARG A 390 14.49 -15.72 -7.53
C ARG A 390 13.82 -15.17 -6.28
N GLU A 391 13.50 -16.06 -5.38
CA GLU A 391 13.06 -15.76 -4.03
C GLU A 391 13.93 -16.48 -3.00
N VAL A 392 13.92 -16.04 -1.77
CA VAL A 392 14.63 -16.65 -0.64
C VAL A 392 13.64 -16.85 0.51
N SER A 393 13.34 -18.10 0.83
CA SER A 393 12.47 -18.44 1.95
C SER A 393 13.14 -18.24 3.31
N ALA A 394 12.34 -18.13 4.39
CA ALA A 394 12.85 -18.06 5.75
C ALA A 394 13.81 -19.21 6.08
N LEU A 395 13.48 -20.44 5.61
CA LEU A 395 14.32 -21.63 5.80
C LEU A 395 15.68 -21.50 5.13
N GLU A 396 15.72 -20.98 3.92
CA GLU A 396 16.97 -20.80 3.17
C GLU A 396 17.84 -19.70 3.79
N GLY A 397 17.23 -18.55 4.12
CA GLY A 397 17.94 -17.42 4.71
C GLY A 397 18.54 -17.76 6.08
N ILE A 398 17.76 -18.35 6.99
CA ILE A 398 18.23 -18.72 8.32
C ILE A 398 19.32 -19.80 8.23
N ARG A 399 19.15 -20.83 7.38
CA ARG A 399 20.20 -21.85 7.16
C ARG A 399 21.49 -21.29 6.57
N ALA A 400 21.41 -20.28 5.75
CA ALA A 400 22.59 -19.63 5.17
C ALA A 400 23.36 -18.77 6.18
N ARG A 401 22.65 -18.26 7.21
CA ARG A 401 23.20 -17.29 8.17
C ARG A 401 23.75 -17.94 9.44
N THR A 402 23.13 -19.00 9.96
CA THR A 402 23.50 -19.60 11.26
C THR A 402 24.66 -20.56 11.17
N ASP A 403 25.47 -20.65 12.24
CA ASP A 403 26.45 -21.71 12.46
C ASP A 403 25.84 -22.92 13.21
N GLY A 404 24.64 -22.74 13.83
CA GLY A 404 23.87 -23.77 14.52
C GLY A 404 23.11 -24.71 13.60
N SER A 405 22.42 -25.69 14.16
CA SER A 405 21.53 -26.56 13.39
C SER A 405 20.15 -25.92 13.20
N VAL A 406 19.50 -26.19 12.05
CA VAL A 406 18.14 -25.76 11.76
C VAL A 406 17.26 -26.96 11.45
N ALA A 407 16.40 -27.33 12.41
CA ALA A 407 15.33 -28.27 12.20
C ALA A 407 14.07 -27.55 11.68
N PHE A 408 13.26 -28.22 10.87
CA PHE A 408 12.04 -27.65 10.30
C PHE A 408 10.86 -28.59 10.47
N GLU A 409 9.70 -28.03 10.89
CA GLU A 409 8.39 -28.69 10.89
C GLU A 409 7.29 -27.69 10.46
N PRO A 410 6.39 -28.08 9.54
CA PRO A 410 5.32 -27.16 9.08
C PRO A 410 4.25 -26.92 10.16
N GLY A 411 3.97 -27.89 11.02
CA GLY A 411 2.97 -27.81 12.09
C GLY A 411 1.52 -27.84 11.60
N VAL A 412 1.16 -26.94 10.70
CA VAL A 412 -0.18 -26.81 10.09
C VAL A 412 -0.10 -26.78 8.57
N GLU A 413 -1.25 -26.88 7.91
CA GLU A 413 -1.36 -26.81 6.45
C GLU A 413 -0.88 -25.45 5.93
N ARG A 414 -0.50 -25.41 4.65
CA ARG A 414 -0.11 -24.17 3.98
C ARG A 414 -1.27 -23.17 3.98
N VAL A 415 -0.94 -21.92 4.17
CA VAL A 415 -1.84 -20.81 3.93
C VAL A 415 -1.68 -20.38 2.48
N VAL A 416 -2.72 -20.54 1.69
CA VAL A 416 -2.74 -20.16 0.28
C VAL A 416 -3.41 -18.79 0.17
N THR A 417 -2.72 -17.84 -0.47
CA THR A 417 -3.32 -16.55 -0.82
C THR A 417 -4.13 -16.74 -2.11
N PRO A 418 -5.44 -16.49 -2.09
CA PRO A 418 -6.25 -16.61 -3.31
C PRO A 418 -5.81 -15.59 -4.37
N SER A 419 -5.80 -15.99 -5.64
CA SER A 419 -5.58 -15.09 -6.77
C SER A 419 -6.52 -15.40 -7.92
N PHE A 420 -7.07 -14.38 -8.57
CA PHE A 420 -7.88 -14.57 -9.76
C PHE A 420 -7.04 -14.91 -11.02
N PHE A 421 -5.71 -14.89 -10.92
CA PHE A 421 -4.83 -15.35 -12.00
C PHE A 421 -4.55 -16.86 -11.94
N ASP A 422 -4.86 -17.54 -10.83
CA ASP A 422 -4.59 -18.97 -10.62
C ASP A 422 -5.63 -19.91 -11.27
N GLY A 423 -6.53 -19.39 -12.10
CA GLY A 423 -7.44 -20.19 -12.94
C GLY A 423 -8.57 -20.89 -12.21
N GLY A 424 -9.05 -20.34 -11.09
CA GLY A 424 -10.28 -20.83 -10.44
C GLY A 424 -10.22 -22.21 -9.77
N ASP A 425 -9.07 -22.86 -9.77
CA ASP A 425 -8.81 -24.09 -9.06
C ASP A 425 -8.53 -23.81 -7.54
N ALA A 426 -9.45 -23.11 -6.89
CA ALA A 426 -9.46 -23.08 -5.42
C ALA A 426 -9.69 -24.52 -4.82
N ASP A 427 -10.19 -25.44 -5.65
CA ASP A 427 -10.23 -26.89 -5.42
C ASP A 427 -9.11 -27.65 -6.17
N SER A 428 -8.15 -26.96 -6.78
CA SER A 428 -6.95 -27.68 -7.11
C SER A 428 -6.35 -28.13 -5.78
N ASP A 429 -6.59 -29.40 -5.45
CA ASP A 429 -5.53 -30.29 -4.97
C ASP A 429 -4.37 -30.19 -5.99
N GLY A 430 -3.96 -28.95 -6.34
CA GLY A 430 -2.73 -28.66 -7.03
C GLY A 430 -1.72 -29.39 -6.19
N ASP A 431 -1.08 -30.39 -6.77
CA ASP A 431 -0.17 -31.32 -6.10
C ASP A 431 0.48 -30.54 -4.96
N ALA A 432 -0.08 -30.72 -3.72
CA ALA A 432 0.38 -30.00 -2.54
C ALA A 432 1.87 -30.32 -2.52
N GLU A 433 2.69 -29.38 -3.05
CA GLU A 433 4.11 -29.64 -3.12
C GLU A 433 4.48 -29.98 -1.70
N ASP A 434 4.90 -31.23 -1.50
CA ASP A 434 5.23 -31.74 -0.17
C ASP A 434 6.20 -30.75 0.46
N PHE A 435 5.96 -30.36 1.70
CA PHE A 435 6.92 -29.54 2.43
C PHE A 435 8.32 -30.15 2.30
N PRO A 436 9.39 -29.34 2.29
CA PRO A 436 10.76 -29.82 2.13
C PRO A 436 11.05 -31.05 3.02
N GLY A 437 11.59 -32.10 2.40
CA GLY A 437 11.88 -33.35 3.08
C GLY A 437 10.68 -34.29 3.24
N GLY A 438 9.56 -34.04 2.56
CA GLY A 438 8.35 -34.87 2.64
C GLY A 438 7.66 -34.75 4.01
N LYS A 439 7.78 -33.59 4.65
CA LYS A 439 7.11 -33.31 5.94
C LYS A 439 5.61 -33.15 5.72
N THR A 440 4.84 -33.60 6.70
CA THR A 440 3.38 -33.39 6.75
C THR A 440 3.02 -32.56 7.97
N PRO A 441 1.96 -31.76 7.90
CA PRO A 441 1.47 -30.96 9.02
C PRO A 441 1.20 -31.81 10.27
N ASP A 442 1.85 -31.45 11.37
CA ASP A 442 1.69 -32.16 12.67
C ASP A 442 2.13 -31.22 13.80
N VAL A 443 1.18 -30.72 14.58
CA VAL A 443 1.43 -29.79 15.69
C VAL A 443 2.26 -30.45 16.81
N ASP A 444 2.05 -31.74 17.08
CA ASP A 444 2.81 -32.47 18.11
C ASP A 444 4.29 -32.62 17.66
N ALA A 445 4.53 -32.91 16.37
CA ALA A 445 5.90 -32.98 15.83
C ALA A 445 6.60 -31.61 15.86
N ALA A 446 5.87 -30.53 15.60
CA ALA A 446 6.38 -29.17 15.71
C ALA A 446 6.75 -28.82 17.17
N ALA A 447 5.90 -29.14 18.13
CA ALA A 447 6.17 -28.97 19.55
C ALA A 447 7.36 -29.82 20.05
N ASP A 448 7.49 -31.05 19.55
CA ASP A 448 8.64 -31.89 19.88
C ASP A 448 9.95 -31.34 19.28
N CYS A 449 9.91 -30.85 18.05
CA CYS A 449 11.04 -30.15 17.40
C CYS A 449 11.47 -28.93 18.23
N ALA A 450 10.51 -28.11 18.65
CA ALA A 450 10.74 -26.90 19.45
C ALA A 450 11.39 -27.21 20.82
N ARG A 451 11.01 -28.32 21.44
CA ARG A 451 11.56 -28.74 22.74
C ARG A 451 13.03 -29.17 22.68
N GLU A 452 13.50 -29.61 21.51
CA GLU A 452 14.88 -30.11 21.32
C GLU A 452 15.86 -29.02 20.92
N ALA A 453 15.39 -27.81 20.59
CA ALA A 453 16.18 -26.68 20.14
C ALA A 453 16.45 -25.65 21.26
N ASP A 454 17.44 -24.78 21.06
CA ASP A 454 17.71 -23.64 21.96
C ASP A 454 16.66 -22.54 21.84
N VAL A 455 16.06 -22.42 20.65
CA VAL A 455 15.01 -21.45 20.33
C VAL A 455 14.07 -21.99 19.26
N ALA A 456 12.78 -21.76 19.45
CA ALA A 456 11.77 -21.97 18.43
C ALA A 456 11.45 -20.65 17.73
N VAL A 457 11.55 -20.62 16.40
CA VAL A 457 11.11 -19.50 15.55
C VAL A 457 9.88 -19.97 14.78
N VAL A 458 8.72 -19.39 15.08
CA VAL A 458 7.45 -19.75 14.46
C VAL A 458 7.09 -18.68 13.44
N VAL A 459 7.00 -19.06 12.16
CA VAL A 459 6.59 -18.15 11.08
C VAL A 459 5.13 -18.39 10.75
N VAL A 460 4.30 -17.39 11.02
CA VAL A 460 2.86 -17.40 10.76
C VAL A 460 2.49 -16.34 9.74
N ARG A 461 1.42 -16.56 8.98
CA ARG A 461 1.00 -15.61 7.94
C ARG A 461 -0.50 -15.53 7.81
N ASP A 462 -0.98 -14.36 7.39
CA ASP A 462 -2.35 -14.21 6.90
C ASP A 462 -2.45 -14.49 5.39
N ALA A 463 -3.64 -14.33 4.84
CA ALA A 463 -3.90 -14.39 3.41
C ALA A 463 -4.81 -13.23 3.05
N THR A 464 -4.29 -12.27 2.32
CA THR A 464 -5.04 -11.10 1.85
C THR A 464 -4.99 -11.00 0.34
N THR A 465 -6.07 -10.57 -0.28
CA THR A 465 -6.18 -10.51 -1.74
C THR A 465 -7.05 -9.35 -2.18
N GLU A 466 -6.84 -8.88 -3.39
CA GLU A 466 -7.79 -8.04 -4.09
C GLU A 466 -9.09 -8.82 -4.34
N GLY A 467 -10.24 -8.15 -4.21
CA GLY A 467 -11.57 -8.70 -4.44
C GLY A 467 -12.23 -9.33 -3.22
N ALA A 468 -11.51 -9.52 -2.10
CA ALA A 468 -12.07 -10.09 -0.89
C ALA A 468 -11.47 -9.49 0.39
N ASP A 469 -12.32 -9.11 1.33
CA ASP A 469 -11.91 -8.72 2.67
C ASP A 469 -11.75 -9.95 3.57
N ARG A 470 -10.92 -9.83 4.62
CA ARG A 470 -10.78 -10.88 5.63
C ARG A 470 -12.05 -10.98 6.47
N GLU A 471 -12.54 -12.20 6.71
CA GLU A 471 -13.67 -12.44 7.61
C GLU A 471 -13.35 -12.12 9.07
N THR A 472 -12.09 -12.22 9.46
CA THR A 472 -11.59 -11.96 10.82
C THR A 472 -10.13 -11.53 10.79
N LEU A 473 -9.69 -10.85 11.85
CA LEU A 473 -8.26 -10.52 12.06
C LEU A 473 -7.44 -11.66 12.66
N ARG A 474 -8.05 -12.85 12.90
CA ARG A 474 -7.34 -14.04 13.37
C ARG A 474 -6.52 -14.65 12.25
N LEU A 475 -5.40 -15.28 12.62
CA LEU A 475 -4.60 -16.04 11.66
C LEU A 475 -5.34 -17.29 11.17
N PRO A 476 -5.35 -17.59 9.86
CA PRO A 476 -6.05 -18.73 9.31
C PRO A 476 -5.34 -20.06 9.62
N GLY A 477 -6.05 -21.18 9.46
CA GLY A 477 -5.45 -22.53 9.36
C GLY A 477 -4.89 -23.11 10.66
N GLY A 478 -5.37 -22.71 11.85
CA GLY A 478 -4.92 -23.30 13.12
C GLY A 478 -3.53 -22.82 13.59
N GLN A 479 -3.06 -21.69 13.07
CA GLN A 479 -1.75 -21.13 13.41
C GLN A 479 -1.68 -20.63 14.86
N ASP A 480 -2.78 -20.11 15.41
CA ASP A 480 -2.83 -19.68 16.80
C ASP A 480 -2.60 -20.86 17.77
N GLU A 481 -3.19 -22.03 17.47
CA GLU A 481 -3.00 -23.27 18.23
C GLU A 481 -1.57 -23.79 18.09
N LEU A 482 -0.97 -23.68 16.90
CA LEU A 482 0.42 -24.02 16.66
C LEU A 482 1.37 -23.18 17.52
N VAL A 483 1.21 -21.86 17.51
CA VAL A 483 2.02 -20.95 18.34
C VAL A 483 1.89 -21.31 19.82
N ALA A 484 0.67 -21.55 20.31
CA ALA A 484 0.45 -21.91 21.71
C ALA A 484 1.14 -23.23 22.08
N ALA A 485 1.05 -24.27 21.22
CA ALA A 485 1.68 -25.56 21.46
C ALA A 485 3.21 -25.47 21.45
N VAL A 486 3.80 -24.67 20.56
CA VAL A 486 5.24 -24.43 20.49
C VAL A 486 5.71 -23.63 21.72
N ALA A 487 4.98 -22.60 22.12
CA ALA A 487 5.31 -21.78 23.29
C ALA A 487 5.25 -22.60 24.61
N ASP A 488 4.33 -23.55 24.71
CA ASP A 488 4.27 -24.44 25.86
C ASP A 488 5.43 -25.49 25.88
N ALA A 489 6.05 -25.76 24.74
CA ALA A 489 7.07 -26.80 24.59
C ALA A 489 8.51 -26.25 24.63
N ALA A 490 8.77 -25.10 24.06
CA ALA A 490 10.10 -24.51 23.94
C ALA A 490 10.51 -23.72 25.18
N ASP A 491 11.82 -23.64 25.45
CA ASP A 491 12.38 -22.77 26.49
C ASP A 491 12.37 -21.28 26.05
N ARG A 492 12.39 -21.01 24.75
CA ARG A 492 12.34 -19.69 24.14
C ARG A 492 11.57 -19.73 22.82
N THR A 493 10.63 -18.81 22.65
CA THR A 493 9.78 -18.74 21.45
C THR A 493 9.80 -17.35 20.86
N VAL A 494 10.18 -17.27 19.58
CA VAL A 494 10.10 -16.08 18.72
C VAL A 494 9.01 -16.32 17.69
N VAL A 495 8.07 -15.39 17.54
CA VAL A 495 7.05 -15.47 16.49
C VAL A 495 7.32 -14.39 15.46
N VAL A 496 7.38 -14.80 14.21
CA VAL A 496 7.44 -13.93 13.03
C VAL A 496 6.06 -13.92 12.38
N VAL A 497 5.47 -12.75 12.29
CA VAL A 497 4.17 -12.54 11.65
C VAL A 497 4.41 -11.96 10.25
N GLN A 498 3.80 -12.59 9.25
CA GLN A 498 3.77 -12.11 7.88
C GLN A 498 2.33 -11.74 7.53
N SER A 499 2.02 -10.44 7.57
CA SER A 499 0.65 -9.99 7.37
C SER A 499 0.52 -8.79 6.43
N GLY A 500 -0.63 -8.70 5.74
CA GLY A 500 -0.97 -7.57 4.87
C GLY A 500 -1.58 -6.39 5.61
N GLY A 501 -1.77 -6.49 6.94
CA GLY A 501 -2.36 -5.47 7.79
C GLY A 501 -2.46 -5.95 9.23
N PRO A 502 -3.19 -5.25 10.12
CA PRO A 502 -3.33 -5.66 11.53
C PRO A 502 -3.90 -7.07 11.67
N VAL A 503 -3.34 -7.85 12.62
CA VAL A 503 -3.85 -9.16 13.03
C VAL A 503 -3.98 -9.25 14.53
N GLU A 504 -4.85 -10.14 15.03
CA GLU A 504 -4.95 -10.45 16.44
C GLU A 504 -3.83 -11.41 16.87
N LEU A 505 -3.27 -11.19 18.04
CA LEU A 505 -2.14 -11.93 18.60
C LEU A 505 -2.52 -12.51 19.98
N PRO A 506 -3.43 -13.50 20.06
CA PRO A 506 -3.98 -14.00 21.32
C PRO A 506 -2.94 -14.66 22.21
N TRP A 507 -1.86 -15.14 21.63
CA TRP A 507 -0.72 -15.78 22.29
C TRP A 507 0.41 -14.81 22.68
N ARG A 508 0.25 -13.51 22.45
CA ARG A 508 1.27 -12.46 22.67
C ARG A 508 1.99 -12.56 24.03
N ASP A 509 1.24 -12.84 25.09
CA ASP A 509 1.79 -12.88 26.44
C ASP A 509 2.51 -14.21 26.76
N SER A 510 2.42 -15.21 25.89
CA SER A 510 3.02 -16.55 26.05
C SER A 510 4.34 -16.74 25.30
N VAL A 511 4.79 -15.78 24.52
CA VAL A 511 6.00 -15.86 23.69
C VAL A 511 7.01 -14.79 24.10
N ASP A 512 8.31 -15.02 23.82
CA ASP A 512 9.39 -14.13 24.30
C ASP A 512 9.63 -12.95 23.36
N ALA A 513 9.51 -13.14 22.03
CA ALA A 513 9.65 -12.09 21.07
C ALA A 513 8.62 -12.21 19.94
N ILE A 514 8.23 -11.07 19.37
CA ILE A 514 7.31 -10.97 18.24
C ILE A 514 7.88 -9.98 17.23
N VAL A 515 7.97 -10.42 16.00
CA VAL A 515 8.45 -9.64 14.84
C VAL A 515 7.34 -9.60 13.81
N GLU A 516 6.95 -8.41 13.38
CA GLU A 516 6.09 -8.20 12.21
C GLU A 516 6.96 -7.91 10.99
N SER A 517 6.96 -8.79 10.02
CA SER A 517 7.73 -8.64 8.79
C SER A 517 6.88 -8.25 7.59
N TRP A 518 5.57 -8.12 7.77
CA TRP A 518 4.61 -7.81 6.71
C TRP A 518 4.70 -8.83 5.55
N TYR A 519 4.57 -8.35 4.31
CA TYR A 519 4.90 -9.11 3.11
C TYR A 519 6.25 -8.61 2.59
N PRO A 520 7.34 -9.33 2.86
CA PRO A 520 8.70 -8.85 2.66
C PRO A 520 9.20 -8.96 1.22
N GLY A 521 8.42 -9.59 0.32
CA GLY A 521 8.82 -9.77 -1.06
C GLY A 521 9.90 -10.85 -1.26
N GLN A 522 10.61 -10.78 -2.40
CA GLN A 522 11.53 -11.85 -2.82
C GLN A 522 12.74 -12.10 -1.91
N ALA A 523 13.09 -11.15 -1.05
CA ALA A 523 14.24 -11.23 -0.15
C ALA A 523 13.84 -11.60 1.29
N ASP A 524 12.68 -12.23 1.48
CA ASP A 524 12.09 -12.60 2.78
C ASP A 524 13.12 -13.23 3.72
N GLY A 525 13.71 -14.35 3.33
CA GLY A 525 14.63 -15.09 4.18
C GLY A 525 15.94 -14.35 4.46
N ASP A 526 16.48 -13.62 3.49
CA ASP A 526 17.71 -12.83 3.67
C ASP A 526 17.48 -11.69 4.68
N ALA A 527 16.38 -10.98 4.54
CA ALA A 527 15.99 -9.87 5.43
C ALA A 527 15.67 -10.39 6.84
N LEU A 528 14.85 -11.42 6.95
CA LEU A 528 14.47 -12.02 8.23
C LEU A 528 15.70 -12.54 8.99
N ALA A 529 16.59 -13.28 8.33
CA ALA A 529 17.81 -13.76 8.95
C ALA A 529 18.68 -12.60 9.45
N SER A 530 18.86 -11.54 8.65
CA SER A 530 19.65 -10.38 9.06
C SER A 530 19.11 -9.69 10.31
N VAL A 531 17.79 -9.61 10.45
CA VAL A 531 17.14 -9.05 11.64
C VAL A 531 17.27 -9.99 12.82
N LEU A 532 16.90 -11.27 12.68
CA LEU A 532 16.91 -12.21 13.80
C LEU A 532 18.29 -12.39 14.43
N TYR A 533 19.36 -12.32 13.63
CA TYR A 533 20.75 -12.44 14.13
C TYR A 533 21.42 -11.09 14.43
N GLY A 534 20.71 -9.98 14.24
CA GLY A 534 21.19 -8.64 14.60
C GLY A 534 22.24 -8.06 13.66
N ASP A 535 22.34 -8.58 12.42
CA ASP A 535 23.11 -7.96 11.33
C ASP A 535 22.45 -6.66 10.88
N ALA A 536 21.09 -6.60 10.96
CA ALA A 536 20.30 -5.40 10.82
C ALA A 536 19.53 -5.12 12.14
N ASP A 537 19.43 -3.83 12.49
CA ASP A 537 18.58 -3.41 13.60
C ASP A 537 17.10 -3.39 13.15
N PRO A 538 16.16 -4.04 13.88
CA PRO A 538 14.73 -4.00 13.58
C PRO A 538 14.17 -2.63 13.94
N ALA A 539 14.34 -1.67 13.05
CA ALA A 539 14.01 -0.27 13.31
C ALA A 539 12.71 0.18 12.63
N GLY A 540 11.91 -0.75 12.11
CA GLY A 540 10.58 -0.49 11.59
C GLY A 540 9.62 0.01 12.68
N ARG A 541 8.60 0.74 12.26
CA ARG A 541 7.52 1.24 13.13
C ARG A 541 6.18 0.89 12.50
N LEU A 542 5.18 0.57 13.32
CA LEU A 542 3.84 0.28 12.84
C LEU A 542 3.22 1.51 12.16
N PRO A 543 2.88 1.44 10.88
CA PRO A 543 2.15 2.51 10.19
C PRO A 543 0.64 2.40 10.40
N VAL A 544 0.20 1.40 11.17
CA VAL A 544 -1.19 1.10 11.53
C VAL A 544 -1.26 0.60 12.97
N THR A 545 -2.38 0.86 13.63
CA THR A 545 -2.66 0.38 15.00
C THR A 545 -3.06 -1.09 14.97
N PHE A 546 -2.52 -1.91 15.86
CA PHE A 546 -2.97 -3.27 16.13
C PHE A 546 -3.88 -3.28 17.34
N ALA A 547 -5.08 -3.82 17.22
CA ALA A 547 -6.06 -3.89 18.30
C ALA A 547 -6.96 -5.13 18.14
N PRO A 548 -7.75 -5.51 19.17
CA PRO A 548 -8.81 -6.48 19.02
C PRO A 548 -9.82 -6.03 17.93
N GLU A 549 -10.32 -6.96 17.15
CA GLU A 549 -11.19 -6.68 15.98
C GLU A 549 -12.44 -5.87 16.37
N ASP A 550 -13.06 -6.19 17.48
CA ASP A 550 -14.26 -5.52 17.98
C ASP A 550 -14.02 -4.12 18.59
N SER A 551 -12.74 -3.73 18.76
CA SER A 551 -12.35 -2.41 19.28
C SER A 551 -12.21 -1.35 18.18
N TYR A 552 -12.16 -1.74 16.91
CA TYR A 552 -12.06 -0.76 15.82
C TYR A 552 -13.40 -0.05 15.57
N PRO A 553 -13.39 1.23 15.20
CA PRO A 553 -14.64 1.94 14.87
C PRO A 553 -15.42 1.25 13.75
N THR A 554 -14.74 0.53 12.88
CA THR A 554 -15.30 -0.22 11.75
C THR A 554 -15.89 -1.60 12.13
N ALA A 555 -15.85 -2.01 13.39
CA ALA A 555 -16.57 -3.20 13.87
C ALA A 555 -18.10 -3.08 13.79
N ALA A 556 -18.65 -1.87 13.67
CA ALA A 556 -20.07 -1.66 13.45
C ALA A 556 -20.47 -1.97 12.00
N GLU A 557 -21.49 -2.84 11.80
CA GLU A 557 -21.94 -3.29 10.48
C GLU A 557 -22.27 -2.13 9.52
N GLU A 558 -22.81 -1.02 10.04
CA GLU A 558 -23.10 0.17 9.24
C GLU A 558 -21.87 0.85 8.66
N ARG A 559 -20.69 0.65 9.28
CA ARG A 559 -19.40 1.20 8.84
C ARG A 559 -18.59 0.24 7.98
N PHE A 560 -18.69 -1.07 8.28
CA PHE A 560 -18.10 -2.16 7.49
C PHE A 560 -18.83 -3.47 7.79
N PRO A 561 -19.24 -4.24 6.75
CA PRO A 561 -19.12 -3.95 5.32
C PRO A 561 -20.15 -2.95 4.78
N GLY A 562 -21.01 -2.42 5.63
CA GLY A 562 -22.11 -1.53 5.28
C GLY A 562 -23.47 -2.24 5.18
N VAL A 563 -24.56 -1.47 5.26
CA VAL A 563 -25.93 -1.95 5.17
C VAL A 563 -26.50 -1.65 3.78
N GLY A 564 -26.92 -2.66 3.07
CA GLY A 564 -27.30 -2.54 1.66
C GLY A 564 -26.08 -2.19 0.81
N GLU A 565 -26.12 -1.05 0.15
CA GLU A 565 -25.01 -0.51 -0.65
C GLU A 565 -24.36 0.73 0.00
N GLU A 566 -24.60 1.01 1.28
CA GLU A 566 -24.05 2.16 1.98
C GLU A 566 -23.11 1.72 3.11
N ALA A 567 -21.87 2.19 3.09
CA ALA A 567 -20.91 2.11 4.19
C ALA A 567 -20.74 3.51 4.80
N ARG A 568 -21.06 3.67 6.08
CA ARG A 568 -20.99 4.96 6.76
C ARG A 568 -19.61 5.23 7.29
N TYR A 569 -19.07 6.40 6.99
CA TYR A 569 -17.80 6.89 7.52
C TYR A 569 -18.06 7.92 8.63
N ASP A 570 -19.03 7.59 9.52
CA ASP A 570 -19.52 8.50 10.56
C ASP A 570 -18.64 8.52 11.83
N GLU A 571 -17.56 7.71 11.87
CA GLU A 571 -16.44 7.91 12.78
C GLU A 571 -15.68 9.21 12.46
N GLY A 572 -15.89 9.76 11.27
CA GLY A 572 -15.30 11.04 10.85
C GLY A 572 -13.78 10.99 10.80
N VAL A 573 -13.11 11.84 11.58
CA VAL A 573 -11.65 11.91 11.62
C VAL A 573 -11.02 10.93 12.60
N PHE A 574 -11.82 10.11 13.29
CA PHE A 574 -11.35 9.15 14.29
C PHE A 574 -11.08 7.76 13.67
N VAL A 575 -10.11 7.69 12.78
CA VAL A 575 -9.60 6.47 12.16
C VAL A 575 -8.27 6.08 12.81
N GLY A 576 -8.03 4.77 12.98
CA GLY A 576 -6.78 4.25 13.52
C GLY A 576 -6.45 4.81 14.90
N TYR A 577 -5.19 5.20 15.13
CA TYR A 577 -4.76 5.72 16.44
C TYR A 577 -5.54 6.96 16.89
N ARG A 578 -6.10 7.75 15.98
CA ARG A 578 -6.94 8.91 16.34
C ARG A 578 -8.17 8.50 17.12
N HIS A 579 -8.70 7.30 16.85
CA HIS A 579 -9.78 6.69 17.63
C HIS A 579 -9.26 6.19 18.98
N PHE A 580 -8.23 5.35 18.98
CA PHE A 580 -7.71 4.73 20.19
C PHE A 580 -7.10 5.73 21.19
N ASP A 581 -6.53 6.83 20.69
CA ASP A 581 -5.96 7.90 21.52
C ASP A 581 -6.97 9.01 21.90
N ALA A 582 -8.25 8.87 21.50
CA ALA A 582 -9.30 9.81 21.90
C ALA A 582 -9.44 9.83 23.43
N ALA A 583 -9.77 11.01 23.98
CA ALA A 583 -9.79 11.22 25.43
C ALA A 583 -10.84 10.38 26.18
N ASP A 584 -11.83 9.89 25.47
CA ASP A 584 -12.93 9.05 25.96
C ASP A 584 -12.89 7.61 25.43
N ALA A 585 -11.79 7.21 24.78
CA ALA A 585 -11.63 5.84 24.32
C ALA A 585 -11.49 4.88 25.53
N ASP A 586 -12.36 3.87 25.55
CA ASP A 586 -12.33 2.81 26.58
C ASP A 586 -11.41 1.65 26.17
N ASP A 587 -11.10 1.53 24.86
CA ASP A 587 -10.35 0.43 24.30
C ASP A 587 -8.85 0.75 24.17
N GLU A 588 -8.02 -0.22 24.58
CA GLU A 588 -6.57 -0.13 24.48
C GLU A 588 -6.08 -0.91 23.25
N PRO A 589 -5.23 -0.32 22.40
CA PRO A 589 -4.63 -1.07 21.32
C PRO A 589 -3.66 -2.14 21.82
N THR A 590 -3.53 -3.23 21.09
CA THR A 590 -2.50 -4.25 21.34
C THR A 590 -1.10 -3.66 21.16
N TYR A 591 -0.92 -2.92 20.05
CA TYR A 591 0.26 -2.08 19.78
C TYR A 591 -0.19 -0.77 19.11
N PRO A 592 0.23 0.38 19.62
CA PRO A 592 -0.20 1.67 19.07
C PRO A 592 0.53 1.99 17.75
N PHE A 593 -0.04 2.90 16.99
CA PHE A 593 0.62 3.51 15.83
C PHE A 593 2.01 4.04 16.17
N GLY A 594 2.98 3.83 15.30
CA GLY A 594 4.36 4.24 15.50
C GLY A 594 5.18 3.31 16.40
N HIS A 595 4.56 2.28 17.02
CA HIS A 595 5.26 1.33 17.88
C HIS A 595 6.29 0.50 17.11
N GLY A 596 7.42 0.25 17.76
CA GLY A 596 8.48 -0.63 17.32
C GLY A 596 9.68 -0.50 18.24
N LEU A 597 10.34 -1.61 18.53
CA LEU A 597 11.55 -1.68 19.33
C LEU A 597 12.79 -1.69 18.43
N SER A 598 13.94 -1.47 19.03
CA SER A 598 15.27 -1.62 18.44
C SER A 598 16.12 -2.46 19.37
N TYR A 599 17.16 -3.09 18.87
CA TYR A 599 18.17 -3.72 19.71
C TYR A 599 19.04 -2.70 20.45
N ALA A 600 19.06 -1.45 20.00
CA ALA A 600 19.66 -0.32 20.69
C ALA A 600 18.66 0.37 21.62
N THR A 601 19.17 1.16 22.57
CA THR A 601 18.38 1.96 23.49
C THR A 601 18.67 3.45 23.25
N PHE A 602 17.61 4.26 23.15
CA PHE A 602 17.73 5.68 22.88
C PHE A 602 17.17 6.54 24.00
N GLU A 603 17.92 7.58 24.35
CA GLU A 603 17.52 8.63 25.29
C GLU A 603 17.24 9.93 24.54
N TYR A 604 16.20 10.64 24.96
CA TYR A 604 15.73 11.89 24.35
C TYR A 604 16.01 13.06 25.28
N GLY A 605 16.53 14.15 24.74
CA GLY A 605 16.67 15.44 25.38
C GLY A 605 15.37 16.25 25.42
N GLU A 606 15.48 17.54 25.72
CA GLU A 606 14.34 18.47 25.65
C GLU A 606 13.98 18.79 24.21
N ALA A 607 12.69 18.93 23.91
CA ALA A 607 12.20 19.35 22.59
C ALA A 607 12.22 20.89 22.48
N GLU A 608 12.78 21.42 21.40
CA GLU A 608 12.88 22.85 21.13
C GLU A 608 12.20 23.20 19.81
N VAL A 609 11.31 24.17 19.81
CA VAL A 609 10.71 24.73 18.59
C VAL A 609 11.78 25.44 17.76
N ARG A 610 11.80 25.16 16.47
CA ARG A 610 12.68 25.78 15.47
C ARG A 610 11.86 26.50 14.41
N GLY A 611 11.89 27.82 14.40
CA GLY A 611 11.05 28.61 13.50
C GLY A 611 9.57 28.43 13.81
N ASP A 612 8.76 28.42 12.74
CA ASP A 612 7.30 28.26 12.84
C ASP A 612 6.84 26.84 12.56
N ASP A 613 7.66 26.01 11.91
CA ASP A 613 7.28 24.74 11.27
C ASP A 613 8.24 23.59 11.56
N ALA A 614 9.09 23.69 12.60
CA ALA A 614 9.99 22.59 12.96
C ALA A 614 10.17 22.45 14.48
N VAL A 615 10.53 21.24 14.91
CA VAL A 615 10.95 20.91 16.27
C VAL A 615 12.27 20.13 16.22
N ALA A 616 13.16 20.40 17.15
CA ALA A 616 14.42 19.70 17.30
C ALA A 616 14.51 19.01 18.66
N VAL A 617 15.13 17.83 18.70
CA VAL A 617 15.40 17.07 19.91
C VAL A 617 16.76 16.40 19.83
N GLU A 618 17.52 16.38 20.93
CA GLU A 618 18.73 15.55 20.99
C GLU A 618 18.34 14.09 21.24
N VAL A 619 18.92 13.17 20.44
CA VAL A 619 18.74 11.72 20.61
C VAL A 619 20.11 11.10 20.81
N THR A 620 20.25 10.32 21.89
CA THR A 620 21.49 9.63 22.26
C THR A 620 21.26 8.12 22.19
N ASN A 621 22.09 7.42 21.46
CA ASN A 621 22.17 5.96 21.56
C ASN A 621 22.91 5.59 22.86
N ALA A 622 22.16 5.12 23.85
CA ALA A 622 22.68 4.79 25.17
C ALA A 622 23.22 3.34 25.29
N SER A 623 23.20 2.59 24.18
CA SER A 623 23.64 1.20 24.14
C SER A 623 25.08 1.07 23.62
N ASP A 624 25.63 -0.15 23.62
CA ASP A 624 26.96 -0.51 23.16
C ASP A 624 27.01 -1.02 21.70
N ARG A 625 25.87 -0.89 20.99
CA ARG A 625 25.73 -1.27 19.57
C ARG A 625 25.13 -0.12 18.76
N ASP A 626 25.44 -0.11 17.48
CA ASP A 626 24.82 0.82 16.53
C ASP A 626 23.32 0.51 16.41
N GLY A 627 22.51 1.52 16.16
CA GLY A 627 21.06 1.35 16.01
C GLY A 627 20.41 2.50 15.24
N ARG A 628 19.17 2.27 14.83
CA ARG A 628 18.35 3.25 14.13
C ARG A 628 17.13 3.61 14.96
N GLU A 629 16.90 4.89 15.14
CA GLU A 629 15.69 5.40 15.81
C GLU A 629 14.80 6.16 14.82
N VAL A 630 13.48 6.03 14.98
CA VAL A 630 12.48 6.85 14.29
C VAL A 630 11.86 7.79 15.30
N VAL A 631 12.25 9.04 15.20
CA VAL A 631 11.70 10.12 16.03
C VAL A 631 10.41 10.62 15.41
N GLN A 632 9.33 10.67 16.17
CA GLN A 632 8.00 11.06 15.72
C GLN A 632 7.54 12.29 16.50
N ALA A 633 6.93 13.25 15.82
CA ALA A 633 6.34 14.43 16.40
C ALA A 633 4.83 14.44 16.19
N TYR A 634 4.08 14.57 17.25
CA TYR A 634 2.63 14.68 17.27
C TYR A 634 2.21 16.06 17.73
N VAL A 635 1.13 16.57 17.19
CA VAL A 635 0.53 17.84 17.62
C VAL A 635 -0.77 17.58 18.34
N ARG A 636 -0.85 18.03 19.58
CA ARG A 636 -2.09 18.07 20.36
C ARG A 636 -2.70 19.48 20.25
N PRO A 637 -3.85 19.60 19.56
CA PRO A 637 -4.48 20.90 19.33
C PRO A 637 -5.14 21.47 20.60
N PRO A 638 -5.39 22.79 20.66
CA PRO A 638 -6.17 23.40 21.73
C PRO A 638 -7.63 22.91 21.68
N THR A 639 -8.25 22.80 22.87
CA THR A 639 -9.67 22.45 22.97
C THR A 639 -10.54 23.62 22.55
N VAL A 640 -11.41 23.42 21.57
CA VAL A 640 -12.37 24.41 21.08
C VAL A 640 -13.81 23.94 21.36
N ALA A 641 -14.61 24.76 21.98
CA ALA A 641 -15.97 24.38 22.36
C ALA A 641 -16.84 24.04 21.14
N GLY A 642 -17.38 22.83 21.13
CA GLY A 642 -18.25 22.34 20.03
C GLY A 642 -17.51 21.82 18.82
N VAL A 643 -16.18 21.68 18.89
CA VAL A 643 -15.35 21.07 17.85
C VAL A 643 -14.71 19.82 18.41
N GLU A 644 -15.00 18.68 17.82
CA GLU A 644 -14.31 17.42 18.10
C GLU A 644 -13.03 17.33 17.27
N ARG A 645 -11.91 17.03 17.94
CA ARG A 645 -10.61 16.81 17.31
C ARG A 645 -9.93 15.60 17.92
N PRO A 646 -9.10 14.88 17.14
CA PRO A 646 -8.20 13.87 17.70
C PRO A 646 -7.38 14.46 18.86
N THR A 647 -7.08 13.65 19.86
CA THR A 647 -6.21 14.06 20.98
C THR A 647 -4.85 14.52 20.48
N ARG A 648 -4.33 13.85 19.46
CA ARG A 648 -3.07 14.15 18.76
C ARG A 648 -3.13 13.72 17.31
N GLU A 649 -2.32 14.34 16.49
CA GLU A 649 -2.15 14.03 15.08
C GLU A 649 -0.66 14.01 14.75
N LEU A 650 -0.18 13.00 13.99
CA LEU A 650 1.21 12.98 13.53
C LEU A 650 1.48 14.22 12.69
N ALA A 651 2.57 14.91 13.01
CA ALA A 651 2.94 16.12 12.29
C ALA A 651 4.24 15.96 11.50
N GLY A 652 5.08 15.01 11.90
CA GLY A 652 6.32 14.75 11.21
C GLY A 652 7.13 13.67 11.88
N TYR A 653 8.12 13.15 11.17
CA TYR A 653 9.02 12.11 11.67
C TYR A 653 10.38 12.19 10.97
N ALA A 654 11.39 11.61 11.58
CA ALA A 654 12.70 11.45 10.98
C ALA A 654 13.39 10.19 11.51
N ALA A 655 14.04 9.47 10.62
CA ALA A 655 14.86 8.33 10.98
C ALA A 655 16.33 8.76 11.12
N VAL A 656 17.00 8.31 12.19
CA VAL A 656 18.41 8.60 12.44
C VAL A 656 19.17 7.32 12.78
N GLU A 657 20.35 7.14 12.17
CA GLU A 657 21.26 6.05 12.47
C GLU A 657 22.36 6.56 13.42
N LEU A 658 22.47 5.98 14.61
CA LEU A 658 23.39 6.41 15.63
C LEU A 658 24.35 5.27 16.00
N ALA A 659 25.63 5.54 15.89
CA ALA A 659 26.65 4.65 16.46
C ALA A 659 26.50 4.54 17.98
N ALA A 660 27.00 3.45 18.56
CA ALA A 660 27.04 3.24 20.00
C ALA A 660 27.58 4.46 20.77
N GLY A 661 26.81 4.98 21.71
CA GLY A 661 27.14 6.15 22.52
C GLY A 661 27.12 7.50 21.79
N ALA A 662 26.70 7.55 20.53
CA ALA A 662 26.59 8.80 19.77
C ALA A 662 25.34 9.59 20.13
N THR A 663 25.41 10.91 20.02
CA THR A 663 24.30 11.85 20.19
C THR A 663 24.16 12.70 18.92
N GLU A 664 22.94 12.91 18.46
CA GLU A 664 22.63 13.78 17.33
C GLU A 664 21.40 14.65 17.65
N THR A 665 21.37 15.85 17.09
CA THR A 665 20.17 16.69 17.14
C THR A 665 19.33 16.38 15.91
N VAL A 666 18.17 15.77 16.12
CA VAL A 666 17.20 15.45 15.08
C VAL A 666 16.21 16.61 14.94
N GLU A 667 16.09 17.16 13.73
CA GLU A 667 15.13 18.19 13.38
C GLU A 667 14.00 17.57 12.55
N LEU A 668 12.74 17.81 12.96
CA LEU A 668 11.54 17.35 12.30
C LEU A 668 10.78 18.54 11.73
N THR A 669 10.52 18.52 10.45
CA THR A 669 9.55 19.42 9.82
C THR A 669 8.14 19.01 10.21
N LEU A 670 7.33 19.97 10.63
CA LEU A 670 5.96 19.74 11.06
C LEU A 670 4.99 20.09 9.92
N SER A 671 4.20 19.12 9.51
CA SER A 671 3.13 19.34 8.53
C SER A 671 2.12 20.34 9.05
N GLU A 672 1.76 21.30 8.22
CA GLU A 672 0.71 22.27 8.56
C GLU A 672 -0.66 21.62 8.74
N HIS A 673 -0.89 20.43 8.15
CA HIS A 673 -2.12 19.66 8.32
C HIS A 673 -2.41 19.35 9.79
N ALA A 674 -1.41 19.09 10.62
CA ALA A 674 -1.58 18.81 12.05
C ALA A 674 -2.02 20.03 12.88
N PHE A 675 -1.87 21.24 12.35
CA PHE A 675 -2.30 22.49 13.01
C PHE A 675 -3.67 22.97 12.56
N ARG A 676 -4.14 22.52 11.39
CA ARG A 676 -5.40 22.98 10.78
C ARG A 676 -6.46 21.88 10.82
N ARG A 677 -7.70 22.27 10.70
CA ARG A 677 -8.85 21.39 10.45
C ARG A 677 -9.69 21.99 9.32
N TYR A 678 -10.50 21.12 8.72
CA TYR A 678 -11.47 21.60 7.73
C TYR A 678 -12.81 21.92 8.40
N ASP A 679 -13.34 23.11 8.16
CA ASP A 679 -14.66 23.53 8.60
C ASP A 679 -15.57 23.70 7.39
N ASP A 680 -16.75 23.07 7.42
CA ASP A 680 -17.67 23.05 6.29
C ASP A 680 -18.13 24.44 5.83
N SER A 681 -18.01 25.45 6.70
CA SER A 681 -18.43 26.84 6.41
C SER A 681 -17.28 27.78 6.09
N GLU A 682 -16.09 27.53 6.63
CA GLU A 682 -14.92 28.45 6.55
C GLU A 682 -13.76 27.86 5.75
N GLY A 683 -13.80 26.55 5.45
CA GLY A 683 -12.70 25.83 4.83
C GLY A 683 -11.58 25.51 5.83
N TRP A 684 -10.34 25.45 5.34
CA TRP A 684 -9.17 25.19 6.20
C TRP A 684 -8.99 26.27 7.26
N THR A 685 -8.98 25.89 8.53
CA THR A 685 -9.00 26.77 9.69
C THR A 685 -7.96 26.34 10.71
N VAL A 686 -7.20 27.27 11.25
CA VAL A 686 -6.28 27.10 12.39
C VAL A 686 -6.96 27.68 13.64
N ASP A 687 -7.20 26.85 14.62
CA ASP A 687 -7.81 27.30 15.88
C ASP A 687 -6.78 28.09 16.71
N ALA A 688 -7.15 29.26 17.22
CA ALA A 688 -6.26 30.07 18.02
C ALA A 688 -6.03 29.41 19.41
N GLY A 689 -4.77 29.30 19.82
CA GLY A 689 -4.41 28.73 21.13
C GLY A 689 -3.03 28.10 21.17
N ASP A 690 -2.77 27.40 22.25
CA ASP A 690 -1.52 26.70 22.45
C ASP A 690 -1.63 25.26 21.93
N TYR A 691 -0.76 24.91 20.99
CA TYR A 691 -0.56 23.58 20.46
C TYR A 691 0.62 22.94 21.17
N VAL A 692 0.42 21.75 21.74
CA VAL A 692 1.52 20.99 22.33
C VAL A 692 2.13 20.08 21.29
N ILE A 693 3.43 20.19 21.09
CA ILE A 693 4.20 19.28 20.22
C ILE A 693 4.79 18.20 21.13
N GLU A 694 4.36 16.98 20.93
CA GLU A 694 4.78 15.78 21.65
C GLU A 694 5.79 15.02 20.78
N VAL A 695 7.02 14.85 21.24
CA VAL A 695 8.08 14.14 20.52
C VAL A 695 8.34 12.81 21.21
N GLY A 696 8.38 11.72 20.45
CA GLY A 696 8.55 10.39 21.01
C GLY A 696 8.77 9.30 19.98
N ARG A 697 8.48 8.06 20.36
CA ARG A 697 8.72 6.84 19.58
C ARG A 697 7.44 6.27 18.97
N SER A 698 6.29 6.66 19.48
CA SER A 698 4.98 6.23 19.00
C SER A 698 3.92 7.23 19.48
N SER A 699 2.68 7.07 19.05
CA SER A 699 1.55 7.89 19.51
C SER A 699 1.35 7.84 21.04
N ARG A 700 1.86 6.80 21.72
CA ARG A 700 1.73 6.60 23.17
C ARG A 700 3.06 6.56 23.94
N ASP A 701 4.20 6.62 23.27
CA ASP A 701 5.53 6.70 23.91
C ASP A 701 6.14 8.09 23.72
N VAL A 702 5.57 9.10 24.38
CA VAL A 702 6.02 10.49 24.35
C VAL A 702 7.21 10.65 25.28
N ARG A 703 8.31 11.26 24.80
CA ARG A 703 9.58 11.44 25.52
C ARG A 703 9.87 12.89 25.86
N ALA A 704 9.43 13.83 25.05
CA ALA A 704 9.61 15.25 25.27
C ALA A 704 8.40 16.03 24.76
N GLU A 705 8.15 17.20 25.34
CA GLU A 705 7.05 18.09 24.94
C GLU A 705 7.54 19.53 24.84
N THR A 706 6.97 20.27 23.89
CA THR A 706 7.12 21.73 23.79
C THR A 706 5.81 22.33 23.34
N THR A 707 5.70 23.68 23.30
CA THR A 707 4.44 24.35 22.96
C THR A 707 4.68 25.47 21.95
N VAL A 708 3.76 25.58 20.99
CA VAL A 708 3.71 26.69 20.05
C VAL A 708 2.32 27.33 20.05
N SER A 709 2.22 28.66 20.07
CA SER A 709 0.93 29.36 19.96
C SER A 709 0.65 29.72 18.50
N ARG A 710 -0.59 29.53 18.07
CA ARG A 710 -1.07 29.92 16.75
C ARG A 710 -2.19 30.96 16.85
#